data_823a791c613785e03a47d90e81fbaf9b
#
_entry.id   823a791c613785e03a47d90e81fbaf9b
#
_cell.length_a   1.000
_cell.length_b   1.000
_cell.length_c   1.000
_cell.angle_alpha   90.00
_cell.angle_beta   90.00
_cell.angle_gamma   90.00
#
_symmetry.space_group_name_H-M   'P 1'
#
loop_
_entity.id
_entity.type
_entity.pdbx_description
1 polymer ?
#
loop_
_entity_poly.entity_id
_entity_poly.type
_entity_poly.pdbx_seq_one_letter_code
_entity_poly.pdbx_strand_id
1 'polypeptide(L)'
;MSTRAESLPLPKSAGVPATPWIYGPWLDLLVGCGAWSAPLLGVAMWLTPGGTHDWATSFYFLALVFNYPHFMATVYRAYHTRADFEKYKFFTLHLTLLLALTGAVVHIVPALLPWLFTLYICWSPWHYTGQNYGLMMMFAKRGGATVGETDRRWLRAAFIASYLMLLASFETGGSSDPLILSLGIPAKYTLPARLVLGAAFAIFTVLGFDRLVSERGWKSMAAPITLAVTQFLWFVLPTLVELHSTYQIPQTRYSSGILAVMHSAQYLWITSYYQRREAKAAGQSGWRMVGYFITLVAGGIALFIPGPWLVSKIFHFDFTSSFLIFTAIVNIHHFMLDGALWKLRDTRIASLLIDKGAKGAAKADKRVDKKSAKAVMAPAATAVAAPALGWGGRVWRSTRLRASLAGLLFLWGGWDQVHFALGTSEGNLPALLRAAEMNSYDAALQARVAAAEEKEGNAPGAASALAKAVALNPRSEGLQHAYARALLETGQYDEAFDLYSRMLKKFPRDPDALVNYGLLAARRGDGNLAVDSWEKAVDADPDQPNAHLYLAQALDQKGESAAAVRHWEAYLKFAANFPDDPAATPRQIAAAETQLGDDEARLGKMAAAVMEYQSGILQAEQAGDVKLESVARVHRADAEENAGDAKGAASDYQSALALDVKAGDPRAEGIDWFNYAQFLRRHNAPKELAYACFLHAENLLAGGEKADLDTVRGAREEVEKQIGKKSVGEVEKSLPGFLSRATSFYPNS
;
A
#
# COMPACT_ATOMS: atom_id res chain seq x y z
N MET A 1 54.48 -50.03 -36.72
CA MET A 1 54.85 -48.77 -37.36
C MET A 1 53.55 -48.06 -37.77
N SER A 2 53.06 -47.11 -36.97
CA SER A 2 51.89 -46.36 -37.19
C SER A 2 52.31 -44.95 -37.57
N THR A 3 52.02 -44.51 -38.80
CA THR A 3 52.29 -43.18 -39.31
C THR A 3 51.16 -42.24 -38.88
N ARG A 4 51.53 -41.29 -38.01
CA ARG A 4 50.70 -40.15 -37.65
C ARG A 4 50.49 -39.28 -38.89
N ALA A 5 49.24 -39.13 -39.34
CA ALA A 5 48.83 -38.06 -40.29
C ALA A 5 48.76 -36.72 -39.58
N GLU A 6 49.69 -35.81 -39.84
CA GLU A 6 49.64 -34.42 -39.45
C GLU A 6 48.47 -33.74 -40.19
N SER A 7 47.51 -33.24 -39.44
CA SER A 7 46.44 -32.40 -39.97
C SER A 7 46.98 -31.00 -40.27
N LEU A 8 46.98 -30.64 -41.55
CA LEU A 8 47.28 -29.28 -42.00
C LEU A 8 46.36 -28.24 -41.37
N PRO A 9 46.88 -27.11 -40.91
CA PRO A 9 46.04 -26.06 -40.34
C PRO A 9 45.16 -25.45 -41.43
N LEU A 10 43.86 -25.38 -41.17
CA LEU A 10 42.89 -24.68 -42.01
C LEU A 10 43.29 -23.21 -42.16
N PRO A 11 43.21 -22.61 -43.36
CA PRO A 11 43.56 -21.21 -43.55
C PRO A 11 42.67 -20.31 -42.74
N LYS A 12 43.27 -19.48 -41.88
CA LYS A 12 42.56 -18.38 -41.19
C LYS A 12 41.95 -17.49 -42.24
N SER A 13 40.62 -17.49 -42.39
CA SER A 13 39.90 -16.50 -43.18
C SER A 13 40.19 -15.14 -42.59
N ALA A 14 40.96 -14.32 -43.31
CA ALA A 14 41.17 -12.92 -43.01
C ALA A 14 39.84 -12.16 -43.23
N GLY A 15 38.90 -12.33 -42.30
CA GLY A 15 37.66 -11.54 -42.22
C GLY A 15 37.97 -10.20 -41.58
N VAL A 16 37.56 -9.12 -42.25
CA VAL A 16 37.53 -7.77 -41.71
C VAL A 16 37.03 -7.81 -40.26
N PRO A 17 37.75 -7.20 -39.28
CA PRO A 17 37.37 -7.28 -37.88
C PRO A 17 35.97 -6.74 -37.70
N ALA A 18 35.10 -7.61 -37.25
CA ALA A 18 33.71 -7.28 -36.97
C ALA A 18 33.68 -6.30 -35.80
N THR A 19 33.19 -5.05 -36.02
CA THR A 19 32.91 -4.19 -34.88
C THR A 19 31.79 -4.82 -34.07
N PRO A 20 31.97 -5.12 -32.79
CA PRO A 20 30.92 -5.74 -31.97
C PRO A 20 29.71 -4.82 -31.79
N TRP A 21 29.88 -3.55 -32.12
CA TRP A 21 28.95 -2.45 -31.84
C TRP A 21 27.90 -2.28 -32.94
N ILE A 22 26.71 -1.80 -32.53
CA ILE A 22 25.57 -1.46 -33.39
C ILE A 22 25.64 0.01 -33.82
N TYR A 23 25.66 0.91 -32.85
CA TYR A 23 25.78 2.36 -33.08
C TYR A 23 27.18 2.88 -32.71
N GLY A 24 27.83 2.22 -31.74
CA GLY A 24 29.14 2.58 -31.23
C GLY A 24 29.30 2.17 -29.77
N PRO A 25 30.56 2.09 -29.25
CA PRO A 25 30.80 1.51 -27.94
C PRO A 25 30.04 2.23 -26.82
N TRP A 26 30.06 3.54 -26.78
CA TRP A 26 29.43 4.31 -25.70
C TRP A 26 27.90 4.19 -25.71
N LEU A 27 27.28 4.39 -26.86
CA LEU A 27 25.82 4.35 -26.97
C LEU A 27 25.28 2.93 -26.71
N ASP A 28 25.99 1.93 -27.22
CA ASP A 28 25.59 0.53 -27.04
C ASP A 28 25.78 0.07 -25.60
N LEU A 29 26.85 0.48 -24.91
CA LEU A 29 27.05 0.14 -23.48
C LEU A 29 26.04 0.91 -22.60
N LEU A 30 25.88 2.21 -22.83
CA LEU A 30 24.97 3.00 -22.01
C LEU A 30 23.53 2.58 -22.20
N VAL A 31 22.99 2.65 -23.41
CA VAL A 31 21.57 2.41 -23.67
C VAL A 31 21.28 0.95 -23.99
N GLY A 32 22.01 0.38 -24.96
CA GLY A 32 21.79 -0.97 -25.43
C GLY A 32 22.07 -2.05 -24.41
N CYS A 33 23.09 -1.87 -23.58
CA CYS A 33 23.40 -2.79 -22.47
C CYS A 33 22.87 -2.31 -21.12
N GLY A 34 22.21 -1.13 -21.05
CA GLY A 34 21.56 -0.66 -19.85
C GLY A 34 22.47 -0.09 -18.76
N ALA A 35 23.75 0.25 -19.06
CA ALA A 35 24.68 0.77 -18.05
C ALA A 35 24.22 2.10 -17.42
N TRP A 36 23.42 2.91 -18.14
CA TRP A 36 22.81 4.14 -17.61
C TRP A 36 21.89 3.91 -16.40
N SER A 37 21.42 2.68 -16.21
CA SER A 37 20.54 2.33 -15.08
C SER A 37 21.27 2.28 -13.74
N ALA A 38 22.60 2.12 -13.73
CA ALA A 38 23.38 2.07 -12.50
C ALA A 38 23.26 3.37 -11.66
N PRO A 39 23.50 4.58 -12.21
CA PRO A 39 23.28 5.82 -11.46
C PRO A 39 21.80 6.04 -11.07
N LEU A 40 20.85 5.65 -11.92
CA LEU A 40 19.42 5.76 -11.59
C LEU A 40 19.05 4.90 -10.40
N LEU A 41 19.53 3.65 -10.34
CA LEU A 41 19.31 2.77 -9.21
C LEU A 41 20.01 3.29 -7.95
N GLY A 42 21.22 3.80 -8.07
CA GLY A 42 21.95 4.43 -6.96
C GLY A 42 21.17 5.59 -6.36
N VAL A 43 20.65 6.47 -7.21
CA VAL A 43 19.80 7.59 -6.79
C VAL A 43 18.51 7.08 -6.15
N ALA A 44 17.83 6.12 -6.77
CA ALA A 44 16.58 5.55 -6.24
C ALA A 44 16.75 4.86 -4.88
N MET A 45 17.89 4.19 -4.65
CA MET A 45 18.18 3.50 -3.40
C MET A 45 18.69 4.43 -2.29
N TRP A 46 19.41 5.50 -2.64
CA TRP A 46 20.06 6.38 -1.68
C TRP A 46 19.23 7.59 -1.27
N LEU A 47 18.49 8.20 -2.20
CA LEU A 47 17.79 9.47 -1.97
C LEU A 47 16.32 9.32 -1.56
N THR A 48 15.77 8.11 -1.47
CA THR A 48 14.33 7.93 -1.22
C THR A 48 13.96 7.07 0.00
N PRO A 49 14.47 7.33 1.20
CA PRO A 49 13.91 6.68 2.39
C PRO A 49 12.49 7.14 2.73
N GLY A 50 11.98 8.23 2.16
CA GLY A 50 10.66 8.79 2.46
C GLY A 50 9.92 9.52 1.34
N GLY A 51 10.57 9.77 0.19
CA GLY A 51 10.02 10.62 -0.88
C GLY A 51 9.41 9.85 -2.06
N THR A 52 8.40 9.04 -1.84
CA THR A 52 7.79 8.21 -2.89
C THR A 52 6.94 8.98 -3.90
N HIS A 53 6.54 10.21 -3.58
CA HIS A 53 5.60 11.01 -4.37
C HIS A 53 6.25 11.63 -5.62
N ASP A 54 7.39 12.28 -5.47
CA ASP A 54 8.07 12.99 -6.59
C ASP A 54 8.52 12.03 -7.69
N TRP A 55 8.90 10.81 -7.31
CA TRP A 55 9.24 9.75 -8.25
C TRP A 55 8.05 9.24 -9.06
N ALA A 56 6.86 9.16 -8.46
CA ALA A 56 5.66 8.68 -9.16
C ALA A 56 5.34 9.55 -10.37
N THR A 57 5.36 10.88 -10.21
CA THR A 57 5.14 11.83 -11.31
C THR A 57 6.21 11.72 -12.38
N SER A 58 7.49 11.63 -11.98
CA SER A 58 8.62 11.48 -12.93
C SER A 58 8.52 10.17 -13.71
N PHE A 59 8.20 9.04 -13.06
CA PHE A 59 8.04 7.76 -13.74
C PHE A 59 6.80 7.72 -14.64
N TYR A 60 5.73 8.40 -14.28
CA TYR A 60 4.55 8.50 -15.13
C TYR A 60 4.87 9.27 -16.42
N PHE A 61 5.63 10.37 -16.31
CA PHE A 61 6.12 11.09 -17.49
C PHE A 61 7.09 10.25 -18.33
N LEU A 62 8.04 9.55 -17.69
CA LEU A 62 8.97 8.65 -18.38
C LEU A 62 8.25 7.49 -19.06
N ALA A 63 7.14 7.01 -18.51
CA ALA A 63 6.31 6.00 -19.15
C ALA A 63 5.74 6.48 -20.49
N LEU A 64 5.32 7.75 -20.58
CA LEU A 64 4.83 8.35 -21.82
C LEU A 64 5.90 8.32 -22.94
N VAL A 65 7.15 8.57 -22.57
CA VAL A 65 8.27 8.71 -23.53
C VAL A 65 8.94 7.37 -23.85
N PHE A 66 9.01 6.45 -22.89
CA PHE A 66 9.74 5.18 -23.05
C PHE A 66 8.84 3.97 -23.03
N ASN A 67 7.97 3.85 -22.02
CA ASN A 67 7.23 2.61 -21.79
C ASN A 67 6.08 2.42 -22.80
N TYR A 68 5.25 3.44 -23.01
CA TYR A 68 4.14 3.35 -23.95
C TYR A 68 4.61 3.18 -25.41
N PRO A 69 5.62 3.93 -25.92
CA PRO A 69 6.21 3.68 -27.23
C PRO A 69 6.84 2.29 -27.38
N HIS A 70 7.38 1.71 -26.34
CA HIS A 70 7.95 0.37 -26.36
C HIS A 70 6.90 -0.71 -26.66
N PHE A 71 5.72 -0.65 -26.03
CA PHE A 71 4.61 -1.55 -26.36
C PHE A 71 4.14 -1.37 -27.82
N MET A 72 4.04 -0.11 -28.24
CA MET A 72 3.64 0.20 -29.61
C MET A 72 4.67 -0.29 -30.64
N ALA A 73 5.96 -0.36 -30.30
CA ALA A 73 6.97 -0.91 -31.20
C ALA A 73 6.72 -2.40 -31.50
N THR A 74 6.31 -3.19 -30.51
CA THR A 74 5.90 -4.59 -30.70
C THR A 74 4.62 -4.70 -31.53
N VAL A 75 3.60 -3.89 -31.20
CA VAL A 75 2.34 -3.82 -31.96
C VAL A 75 2.62 -3.41 -33.41
N TYR A 76 3.37 -2.32 -33.61
CA TYR A 76 3.75 -1.87 -34.94
C TYR A 76 4.37 -3.00 -35.77
N ARG A 77 5.32 -3.73 -35.19
CA ARG A 77 6.00 -4.81 -35.87
C ARG A 77 5.08 -5.98 -36.27
N ALA A 78 4.12 -6.33 -35.39
CA ALA A 78 3.22 -7.46 -35.62
C ALA A 78 2.05 -7.13 -36.59
N TYR A 79 1.59 -5.87 -36.57
CA TYR A 79 0.39 -5.46 -37.27
C TYR A 79 0.66 -4.54 -38.48
N HIS A 80 1.90 -4.11 -38.71
CA HIS A 80 2.25 -3.13 -39.75
C HIS A 80 2.01 -3.67 -41.16
N THR A 81 2.28 -4.94 -41.43
CA THR A 81 2.06 -5.58 -42.73
C THR A 81 1.10 -6.75 -42.59
N ARG A 82 0.33 -6.99 -43.66
CA ARG A 82 -0.56 -8.16 -43.73
C ARG A 82 0.22 -9.48 -43.60
N ALA A 83 1.42 -9.54 -44.15
CA ALA A 83 2.27 -10.73 -44.07
C ALA A 83 2.73 -11.01 -42.63
N ASP A 84 3.13 -9.99 -41.87
CA ASP A 84 3.50 -10.14 -40.44
C ASP A 84 2.26 -10.49 -39.60
N PHE A 85 1.10 -9.85 -39.85
CA PHE A 85 -0.17 -10.18 -39.18
C PHE A 85 -0.54 -11.66 -39.36
N GLU A 86 -0.55 -12.15 -40.62
CA GLU A 86 -0.89 -13.56 -40.91
C GLU A 86 0.16 -14.53 -40.35
N LYS A 87 1.45 -14.17 -40.39
CA LYS A 87 2.53 -14.97 -39.80
C LYS A 87 2.34 -15.18 -38.28
N TYR A 88 1.85 -14.17 -37.60
CA TYR A 88 1.65 -14.18 -36.15
C TYR A 88 0.17 -14.20 -35.75
N LYS A 89 -0.74 -14.70 -36.62
CA LYS A 89 -2.19 -14.65 -36.48
C LYS A 89 -2.72 -15.15 -35.13
N PHE A 90 -2.10 -16.17 -34.56
CA PHE A 90 -2.46 -16.63 -33.22
C PHE A 90 -2.32 -15.52 -32.19
N PHE A 91 -1.20 -14.79 -32.17
CA PHE A 91 -0.91 -13.73 -31.21
C PHE A 91 -1.66 -12.43 -31.53
N THR A 92 -1.77 -12.10 -32.85
CA THR A 92 -2.36 -10.82 -33.28
C THR A 92 -3.88 -10.82 -33.30
N LEU A 93 -4.53 -11.98 -33.36
CA LEU A 93 -5.99 -12.09 -33.39
C LEU A 93 -6.51 -12.90 -32.21
N HIS A 94 -6.17 -14.18 -32.10
CA HIS A 94 -6.80 -15.07 -31.13
C HIS A 94 -6.43 -14.72 -29.70
N LEU A 95 -5.14 -14.49 -29.44
CA LEU A 95 -4.67 -14.08 -28.11
C LEU A 95 -5.21 -12.70 -27.73
N THR A 96 -5.22 -11.74 -28.66
CA THR A 96 -5.78 -10.40 -28.42
C THR A 96 -7.25 -10.47 -28.00
N LEU A 97 -8.07 -11.25 -28.70
CA LEU A 97 -9.48 -11.46 -28.38
C LEU A 97 -9.66 -12.15 -27.01
N LEU A 98 -8.85 -13.18 -26.74
CA LEU A 98 -8.86 -13.88 -25.44
C LEU A 98 -8.55 -12.93 -24.28
N LEU A 99 -7.50 -12.13 -24.44
CA LEU A 99 -7.07 -11.19 -23.38
C LEU A 99 -8.06 -10.02 -23.23
N ALA A 100 -8.67 -9.54 -24.32
CA ALA A 100 -9.75 -8.56 -24.23
C ALA A 100 -10.96 -9.12 -23.47
N LEU A 101 -11.34 -10.39 -23.74
CA LEU A 101 -12.39 -11.07 -23.00
C LEU A 101 -12.00 -11.24 -21.52
N THR A 102 -10.76 -11.63 -21.23
CA THR A 102 -10.25 -11.71 -19.85
C THR A 102 -10.37 -10.37 -19.13
N GLY A 103 -9.98 -9.27 -19.79
CA GLY A 103 -10.14 -7.92 -19.24
C GLY A 103 -11.61 -7.59 -18.93
N ALA A 104 -12.54 -7.89 -19.82
CA ALA A 104 -13.98 -7.70 -19.59
C ALA A 104 -14.48 -8.55 -18.40
N VAL A 105 -14.06 -9.81 -18.31
CA VAL A 105 -14.42 -10.70 -17.20
C VAL A 105 -13.91 -10.15 -15.87
N VAL A 106 -12.69 -9.64 -15.80
CA VAL A 106 -12.12 -9.06 -14.57
C VAL A 106 -12.86 -7.78 -14.14
N HIS A 107 -13.36 -6.97 -15.09
CA HIS A 107 -14.21 -5.82 -14.74
C HIS A 107 -15.57 -6.25 -14.17
N ILE A 108 -16.13 -7.36 -14.64
CA ILE A 108 -17.40 -7.92 -14.13
C ILE A 108 -17.17 -8.65 -12.80
N VAL A 109 -16.02 -9.34 -12.65
CA VAL A 109 -15.64 -10.12 -11.47
C VAL A 109 -14.33 -9.58 -10.89
N PRO A 110 -14.33 -8.44 -10.21
CA PRO A 110 -13.12 -7.78 -9.70
C PRO A 110 -12.28 -8.62 -8.70
N ALA A 111 -12.85 -9.66 -8.11
CA ALA A 111 -12.10 -10.62 -7.29
C ALA A 111 -10.97 -11.33 -8.05
N LEU A 112 -10.99 -11.30 -9.39
CA LEU A 112 -9.94 -11.84 -10.26
C LEU A 112 -8.78 -10.85 -10.49
N LEU A 113 -8.94 -9.57 -10.12
CA LEU A 113 -7.90 -8.55 -10.34
C LEU A 113 -6.57 -8.89 -9.63
N PRO A 114 -6.53 -9.33 -8.36
CA PRO A 114 -5.28 -9.72 -7.72
C PRO A 114 -4.57 -10.88 -8.44
N TRP A 115 -5.29 -11.86 -8.98
CA TRP A 115 -4.72 -12.96 -9.75
C TRP A 115 -4.09 -12.48 -11.05
N LEU A 116 -4.82 -11.65 -11.81
CA LEU A 116 -4.31 -11.07 -13.06
C LEU A 116 -3.08 -10.20 -12.80
N PHE A 117 -3.14 -9.36 -11.76
CA PHE A 117 -2.08 -8.42 -11.46
C PHE A 117 -0.83 -9.12 -10.93
N THR A 118 -0.98 -10.13 -10.07
CA THR A 118 0.14 -10.97 -9.58
C THR A 118 0.83 -11.68 -10.74
N LEU A 119 0.04 -12.30 -11.67
CA LEU A 119 0.59 -12.91 -12.87
C LEU A 119 1.43 -11.91 -13.68
N TYR A 120 0.91 -10.71 -13.89
CA TYR A 120 1.63 -9.64 -14.59
C TYR A 120 2.94 -9.26 -13.87
N ILE A 121 2.89 -9.00 -12.57
CA ILE A 121 4.05 -8.57 -11.76
C ILE A 121 5.14 -9.66 -11.72
N CYS A 122 4.78 -10.93 -11.58
CA CYS A 122 5.73 -12.03 -11.59
C CYS A 122 6.31 -12.31 -13.00
N TRP A 123 5.52 -12.08 -14.05
CA TRP A 123 5.99 -12.33 -15.43
C TRP A 123 6.88 -11.21 -15.98
N SER A 124 6.68 -9.97 -15.55
CA SER A 124 7.46 -8.82 -16.02
C SER A 124 8.98 -9.01 -15.84
N PRO A 125 9.51 -9.36 -14.65
CA PRO A 125 10.94 -9.60 -14.48
C PRO A 125 11.47 -10.79 -15.31
N TRP A 126 10.65 -11.80 -15.54
CA TRP A 126 11.00 -12.91 -16.43
C TRP A 126 11.19 -12.43 -17.88
N HIS A 127 10.29 -11.56 -18.35
CA HIS A 127 10.40 -10.98 -19.68
C HIS A 127 11.67 -10.13 -19.82
N TYR A 128 12.00 -9.30 -18.84
CA TYR A 128 13.21 -8.47 -18.82
C TYR A 128 14.48 -9.33 -18.79
N THR A 129 14.48 -10.40 -18.00
CA THR A 129 15.55 -11.40 -17.97
C THR A 129 15.77 -12.02 -19.35
N GLY A 130 14.69 -12.40 -20.03
CA GLY A 130 14.73 -12.95 -21.39
C GLY A 130 15.31 -11.99 -22.42
N GLN A 131 14.97 -10.70 -22.33
CA GLN A 131 15.51 -9.66 -23.20
C GLN A 131 17.02 -9.47 -22.97
N ASN A 132 17.46 -9.28 -21.73
CA ASN A 132 18.87 -9.13 -21.39
C ASN A 132 19.70 -10.32 -21.87
N TYR A 133 19.20 -11.54 -21.64
CA TYR A 133 19.84 -12.76 -22.14
C TYR A 133 19.91 -12.78 -23.69
N GLY A 134 18.83 -12.41 -24.36
CA GLY A 134 18.77 -12.37 -25.84
C GLY A 134 19.77 -11.36 -26.43
N LEU A 135 19.84 -10.16 -25.86
CA LEU A 135 20.81 -9.13 -26.26
C LEU A 135 22.25 -9.56 -25.97
N MET A 136 22.51 -10.19 -24.83
CA MET A 136 23.81 -10.76 -24.48
C MET A 136 24.27 -11.78 -25.53
N MET A 137 23.40 -12.69 -25.93
CA MET A 137 23.71 -13.68 -26.99
C MET A 137 23.93 -13.03 -28.35
N MET A 138 23.18 -11.97 -28.67
CA MET A 138 23.36 -11.20 -29.90
C MET A 138 24.73 -10.53 -29.95
N PHE A 139 25.11 -9.81 -28.87
CA PHE A 139 26.41 -9.12 -28.80
C PHE A 139 27.59 -10.10 -28.75
N ALA A 140 27.45 -11.23 -28.05
CA ALA A 140 28.48 -12.27 -28.09
C ALA A 140 28.76 -12.77 -29.51
N LYS A 141 27.71 -13.06 -30.28
CA LYS A 141 27.85 -13.42 -31.71
C LYS A 141 28.43 -12.32 -32.57
N ARG A 142 28.03 -11.05 -32.33
CA ARG A 142 28.60 -9.88 -33.03
C ARG A 142 30.08 -9.68 -32.68
N GLY A 143 30.49 -9.97 -31.47
CA GLY A 143 31.89 -10.00 -31.03
C GLY A 143 32.69 -11.19 -31.61
N GLY A 144 32.04 -12.04 -32.43
CA GLY A 144 32.67 -13.18 -33.10
C GLY A 144 32.80 -14.44 -32.22
N ALA A 145 32.15 -14.48 -31.06
CA ALA A 145 32.19 -15.64 -30.19
C ALA A 145 31.30 -16.77 -30.75
N THR A 146 31.83 -17.98 -30.68
CA THR A 146 31.07 -19.21 -30.91
C THR A 146 30.57 -19.73 -29.57
N VAL A 147 29.36 -19.27 -29.18
CA VAL A 147 28.75 -19.65 -27.89
C VAL A 147 28.33 -21.11 -27.94
N GLY A 148 29.06 -21.98 -27.23
CA GLY A 148 28.79 -23.41 -27.13
C GLY A 148 27.54 -23.72 -26.32
N GLU A 149 27.08 -24.96 -26.34
CA GLU A 149 25.91 -25.38 -25.59
C GLU A 149 26.15 -25.31 -24.06
N THR A 150 27.36 -25.63 -23.61
CA THR A 150 27.74 -25.54 -22.20
C THR A 150 27.75 -24.10 -21.69
N ASP A 151 28.33 -23.16 -22.47
CA ASP A 151 28.34 -21.73 -22.12
C ASP A 151 26.90 -21.18 -22.02
N ARG A 152 26.05 -21.58 -22.98
CA ARG A 152 24.62 -21.21 -22.96
C ARG A 152 23.90 -21.71 -21.74
N ARG A 153 24.16 -22.97 -21.30
CA ARG A 153 23.54 -23.54 -20.11
C ARG A 153 23.94 -22.77 -18.86
N TRP A 154 25.21 -22.46 -18.68
CA TRP A 154 25.68 -21.68 -17.55
C TRP A 154 25.10 -20.27 -17.52
N LEU A 155 25.21 -19.52 -18.63
CA LEU A 155 24.67 -18.16 -18.71
C LEU A 155 23.16 -18.12 -18.55
N ARG A 156 22.43 -19.10 -19.09
CA ARG A 156 21.00 -19.21 -18.90
C ARG A 156 20.64 -19.52 -17.45
N ALA A 157 21.37 -20.43 -16.81
CA ALA A 157 21.17 -20.78 -15.40
C ALA A 157 21.44 -19.56 -14.48
N ALA A 158 22.49 -18.77 -14.77
CA ALA A 158 22.77 -17.53 -14.05
C ALA A 158 21.57 -16.55 -14.10
N PHE A 159 21.06 -16.30 -15.30
CA PHE A 159 19.93 -15.38 -15.48
C PHE A 159 18.65 -15.89 -14.81
N ILE A 160 18.40 -17.20 -14.86
CA ILE A 160 17.27 -17.80 -14.13
C ILE A 160 17.47 -17.66 -12.61
N ALA A 161 18.68 -17.88 -12.09
CA ALA A 161 18.97 -17.74 -10.67
C ALA A 161 18.72 -16.31 -10.17
N SER A 162 19.11 -15.29 -10.95
CA SER A 162 18.83 -13.89 -10.60
C SER A 162 17.34 -13.56 -10.58
N TYR A 163 16.57 -14.08 -11.53
CA TYR A 163 15.12 -13.94 -11.55
C TYR A 163 14.47 -14.61 -10.33
N LEU A 164 14.85 -15.85 -10.03
CA LEU A 164 14.32 -16.58 -8.87
C LEU A 164 14.67 -15.90 -7.54
N MET A 165 15.86 -15.26 -7.47
CA MET A 165 16.27 -14.49 -6.30
C MET A 165 15.33 -13.30 -6.05
N LEU A 166 14.99 -12.55 -7.11
CA LEU A 166 14.03 -11.45 -7.01
C LEU A 166 12.62 -11.95 -6.65
N LEU A 167 12.18 -13.06 -7.25
CA LEU A 167 10.89 -13.66 -6.92
C LEU A 167 10.83 -14.13 -5.45
N ALA A 168 11.90 -14.73 -4.95
CA ALA A 168 11.99 -15.11 -3.54
C ALA A 168 11.96 -13.91 -2.58
N SER A 169 12.47 -12.75 -3.02
CA SER A 169 12.31 -11.48 -2.28
C SER A 169 10.86 -11.07 -2.22
N PHE A 170 10.11 -11.14 -3.32
CA PHE A 170 8.69 -10.80 -3.38
C PHE A 170 7.81 -11.67 -2.48
N GLU A 171 8.19 -12.91 -2.25
CA GLU A 171 7.45 -13.87 -1.41
C GLU A 171 7.86 -13.83 0.08
N THR A 172 8.85 -13.01 0.45
CA THR A 172 9.35 -12.93 1.83
C THR A 172 8.38 -12.15 2.72
N GLY A 173 7.82 -12.80 3.73
CA GLY A 173 6.96 -12.16 4.73
C GLY A 173 5.55 -11.79 4.25
N GLY A 174 5.24 -11.99 2.98
CA GLY A 174 3.97 -11.60 2.38
C GLY A 174 3.99 -10.19 1.78
N SER A 175 2.95 -9.87 1.03
CA SER A 175 2.74 -8.54 0.44
C SER A 175 1.73 -7.74 1.25
N SER A 176 2.06 -6.50 1.55
CA SER A 176 1.12 -5.53 2.11
C SER A 176 0.19 -4.91 1.03
N ASP A 177 0.47 -5.16 -0.26
CA ASP A 177 -0.36 -4.68 -1.36
C ASP A 177 -1.52 -5.67 -1.61
N PRO A 178 -2.78 -5.26 -1.42
CA PRO A 178 -3.94 -6.14 -1.58
C PRO A 178 -4.14 -6.64 -3.03
N LEU A 179 -3.42 -6.05 -3.99
CA LEU A 179 -3.45 -6.47 -5.39
C LEU A 179 -2.43 -7.59 -5.69
N ILE A 180 -1.59 -7.96 -4.73
CA ILE A 180 -0.57 -9.00 -4.92
C ILE A 180 -0.86 -10.18 -4.01
N LEU A 181 -1.14 -11.32 -4.63
CA LEU A 181 -1.21 -12.59 -3.93
C LEU A 181 0.20 -13.08 -3.65
N SER A 182 0.57 -13.17 -2.39
CA SER A 182 1.86 -13.67 -1.94
C SER A 182 1.68 -14.89 -1.05
N LEU A 183 2.62 -15.84 -1.15
CA LEU A 183 2.64 -17.04 -0.28
C LEU A 183 3.06 -16.72 1.16
N GLY A 184 3.63 -15.54 1.39
CA GLY A 184 4.06 -15.12 2.73
C GLY A 184 5.12 -16.01 3.34
N ILE A 185 6.11 -16.45 2.54
CA ILE A 185 7.12 -17.41 2.98
C ILE A 185 8.01 -16.77 4.08
N PRO A 186 8.15 -17.39 5.26
CA PRO A 186 8.96 -16.84 6.32
C PRO A 186 10.42 -16.58 5.89
N ALA A 187 10.97 -15.44 6.34
CA ALA A 187 12.33 -15.00 6.00
C ALA A 187 13.40 -16.06 6.29
N LYS A 188 13.24 -16.89 7.31
CA LYS A 188 14.15 -18.00 7.64
C LYS A 188 14.37 -19.00 6.50
N TYR A 189 13.43 -19.10 5.54
CA TYR A 189 13.56 -19.95 4.36
C TYR A 189 13.99 -19.16 3.12
N THR A 190 13.45 -17.96 2.91
CA THR A 190 13.75 -17.16 1.73
C THR A 190 15.15 -16.55 1.78
N LEU A 191 15.65 -16.18 2.97
CA LEU A 191 16.99 -15.61 3.13
C LEU A 191 18.11 -16.57 2.66
N PRO A 192 18.21 -17.82 3.14
CA PRO A 192 19.20 -18.76 2.63
C PRO A 192 19.06 -19.03 1.13
N ALA A 193 17.80 -19.17 0.64
CA ALA A 193 17.54 -19.39 -0.77
C ALA A 193 18.05 -18.22 -1.64
N ARG A 194 17.83 -16.96 -1.22
CA ARG A 194 18.31 -15.76 -1.91
C ARG A 194 19.85 -15.73 -1.96
N LEU A 195 20.54 -16.06 -0.86
CA LEU A 195 21.99 -16.11 -0.81
C LEU A 195 22.55 -17.20 -1.76
N VAL A 196 21.96 -18.39 -1.76
CA VAL A 196 22.35 -19.48 -2.67
C VAL A 196 22.11 -19.09 -4.13
N LEU A 197 20.98 -18.47 -4.45
CA LEU A 197 20.67 -18.02 -5.81
C LEU A 197 21.60 -16.89 -6.27
N GLY A 198 21.98 -15.97 -5.38
CA GLY A 198 22.95 -14.92 -5.67
C GLY A 198 24.35 -15.48 -5.93
N ALA A 199 24.80 -16.44 -5.12
CA ALA A 199 26.04 -17.15 -5.34
C ALA A 199 26.02 -17.96 -6.66
N ALA A 200 24.90 -18.64 -6.94
CA ALA A 200 24.72 -19.38 -8.20
C ALA A 200 24.79 -18.45 -9.41
N PHE A 201 24.16 -17.26 -9.35
CA PHE A 201 24.29 -16.24 -10.40
C PHE A 201 25.75 -15.88 -10.66
N ALA A 202 26.52 -15.58 -9.62
CA ALA A 202 27.93 -15.20 -9.74
C ALA A 202 28.76 -16.33 -10.34
N ILE A 203 28.67 -17.52 -9.78
CA ILE A 203 29.44 -18.70 -10.22
C ILE A 203 29.11 -19.06 -11.68
N PHE A 204 27.83 -19.16 -12.02
CA PHE A 204 27.42 -19.55 -13.38
C PHE A 204 27.74 -18.46 -14.40
N THR A 205 27.74 -17.18 -14.02
CA THR A 205 28.20 -16.09 -14.88
C THR A 205 29.70 -16.26 -15.21
N VAL A 206 30.55 -16.50 -14.21
CA VAL A 206 31.98 -16.73 -14.40
C VAL A 206 32.22 -17.95 -15.30
N LEU A 207 31.60 -19.10 -14.99
CA LEU A 207 31.72 -20.32 -15.77
C LEU A 207 31.28 -20.16 -17.23
N GLY A 208 30.21 -19.35 -17.45
CA GLY A 208 29.70 -19.07 -18.78
C GLY A 208 30.56 -18.11 -19.60
N PHE A 209 31.30 -17.20 -18.96
CA PHE A 209 32.17 -16.25 -19.66
C PHE A 209 33.65 -16.69 -19.77
N ASP A 210 34.10 -17.59 -18.92
CA ASP A 210 35.52 -17.98 -18.85
C ASP A 210 36.11 -18.30 -20.22
N ARG A 211 35.55 -19.27 -20.93
CA ARG A 211 36.03 -19.66 -22.27
C ARG A 211 35.83 -18.53 -23.29
N LEU A 212 34.69 -17.82 -23.26
CA LEU A 212 34.37 -16.77 -24.23
C LEU A 212 35.33 -15.58 -24.13
N VAL A 213 35.72 -15.20 -22.91
CA VAL A 213 36.72 -14.16 -22.66
C VAL A 213 38.12 -14.61 -23.01
N SER A 214 38.48 -15.83 -22.67
CA SER A 214 39.81 -16.41 -23.03
C SER A 214 40.01 -16.49 -24.55
N GLU A 215 38.96 -16.85 -25.32
CA GLU A 215 39.04 -16.96 -26.77
C GLU A 215 38.99 -15.62 -27.51
N ARG A 216 38.24 -14.64 -27.01
CA ARG A 216 37.93 -13.40 -27.75
C ARG A 216 38.43 -12.12 -27.09
N GLY A 217 38.87 -12.21 -25.86
CA GLY A 217 39.33 -11.08 -25.05
C GLY A 217 38.21 -10.18 -24.52
N TRP A 218 38.53 -9.44 -23.47
CA TRP A 218 37.61 -8.57 -22.75
C TRP A 218 36.93 -7.50 -23.63
N LYS A 219 37.69 -6.89 -24.57
CA LYS A 219 37.16 -5.83 -25.44
C LYS A 219 36.03 -6.33 -26.36
N SER A 220 36.14 -7.56 -26.86
CA SER A 220 35.11 -8.14 -27.71
C SER A 220 33.88 -8.63 -26.92
N MET A 221 34.07 -8.93 -25.64
CA MET A 221 33.03 -9.39 -24.71
C MET A 221 32.50 -8.27 -23.81
N ALA A 222 32.93 -7.03 -23.98
CA ALA A 222 32.50 -5.92 -23.12
C ALA A 222 30.96 -5.74 -23.08
N ALA A 223 30.27 -5.77 -24.22
CA ALA A 223 28.81 -5.62 -24.25
C ALA A 223 28.07 -6.83 -23.57
N PRO A 224 28.42 -8.10 -23.88
CA PRO A 224 27.86 -9.24 -23.13
C PRO A 224 28.10 -9.18 -21.62
N ILE A 225 29.29 -8.79 -21.20
CA ILE A 225 29.62 -8.65 -19.76
C ILE A 225 28.82 -7.52 -19.12
N THR A 226 28.72 -6.37 -19.79
CA THR A 226 27.88 -5.26 -19.30
C THR A 226 26.42 -5.68 -19.13
N LEU A 227 25.87 -6.52 -20.02
CA LEU A 227 24.50 -7.04 -19.86
C LEU A 227 24.37 -7.99 -18.67
N ALA A 228 25.40 -8.79 -18.36
CA ALA A 228 25.40 -9.59 -17.13
C ALA A 228 25.51 -8.71 -15.87
N VAL A 229 26.30 -7.63 -15.92
CA VAL A 229 26.36 -6.62 -14.85
C VAL A 229 25.00 -5.90 -14.72
N THR A 230 24.35 -5.55 -15.80
CA THR A 230 23.00 -4.97 -15.80
C THR A 230 21.98 -5.92 -15.17
N GLN A 231 22.07 -7.23 -15.50
CA GLN A 231 21.23 -8.24 -14.86
C GLN A 231 21.49 -8.31 -13.34
N PHE A 232 22.75 -8.24 -12.92
CA PHE A 232 23.10 -8.14 -11.50
C PHE A 232 22.48 -6.89 -10.84
N LEU A 233 22.66 -5.72 -11.46
CA LEU A 233 22.12 -4.44 -10.94
C LEU A 233 20.60 -4.43 -10.83
N TRP A 234 19.91 -5.08 -11.76
CA TRP A 234 18.45 -5.06 -11.81
C TRP A 234 17.80 -6.11 -10.90
N PHE A 235 18.45 -7.24 -10.64
CA PHE A 235 17.80 -8.38 -9.99
C PHE A 235 18.50 -8.83 -8.70
N VAL A 236 19.82 -8.74 -8.64
CA VAL A 236 20.59 -9.24 -7.50
C VAL A 236 20.89 -8.14 -6.49
N LEU A 237 21.42 -7.01 -6.95
CA LEU A 237 21.81 -5.91 -6.06
C LEU A 237 20.63 -5.40 -5.18
N PRO A 238 19.43 -5.14 -5.70
CA PRO A 238 18.33 -4.66 -4.87
C PRO A 238 17.98 -5.63 -3.75
N THR A 239 17.96 -6.93 -4.07
CA THR A 239 17.64 -7.97 -3.08
C THR A 239 18.75 -8.15 -2.04
N LEU A 240 20.00 -7.81 -2.36
CA LEU A 240 21.11 -7.78 -1.39
C LEU A 240 21.04 -6.54 -0.50
N VAL A 241 20.68 -5.39 -1.05
CA VAL A 241 20.50 -4.14 -0.28
C VAL A 241 19.37 -4.31 0.74
N GLU A 242 18.25 -4.92 0.34
CA GLU A 242 17.13 -5.23 1.23
C GLU A 242 17.54 -6.12 2.43
N LEU A 243 18.55 -6.99 2.28
CA LEU A 243 19.06 -7.83 3.37
C LEU A 243 19.83 -7.06 4.46
N HIS A 244 20.37 -5.89 4.15
CA HIS A 244 21.27 -5.11 5.02
C HIS A 244 20.72 -3.74 5.40
N SER A 245 19.52 -3.39 4.95
CA SER A 245 18.94 -2.08 5.22
C SER A 245 17.46 -2.19 5.57
N THR A 246 16.92 -1.15 6.16
CA THR A 246 15.47 -0.96 6.36
C THR A 246 14.74 -0.66 5.04
N TYR A 247 15.46 -0.59 3.92
CA TYR A 247 14.91 -0.35 2.60
C TYR A 247 14.16 -1.57 2.11
N GLN A 248 12.85 -1.47 2.03
CA GLN A 248 12.00 -2.46 1.37
C GLN A 248 11.74 -2.04 -0.07
N ILE A 249 11.96 -2.96 -1.01
CA ILE A 249 11.66 -2.74 -2.42
C ILE A 249 10.16 -2.96 -2.62
N PRO A 250 9.36 -1.93 -2.90
CA PRO A 250 7.95 -2.13 -3.22
C PRO A 250 7.85 -2.92 -4.54
N GLN A 251 7.39 -4.15 -4.45
CA GLN A 251 7.33 -5.10 -5.58
C GLN A 251 6.70 -4.51 -6.85
N THR A 252 5.56 -3.85 -6.69
CA THR A 252 4.82 -3.21 -7.78
C THR A 252 5.59 -2.05 -8.39
N ARG A 253 6.11 -1.14 -7.58
CA ARG A 253 6.83 0.06 -8.05
C ARG A 253 8.15 -0.30 -8.71
N TYR A 254 8.84 -1.32 -8.21
CA TYR A 254 10.10 -1.75 -8.79
C TYR A 254 9.90 -2.44 -10.14
N SER A 255 9.02 -3.44 -10.24
CA SER A 255 8.79 -4.20 -11.47
C SER A 255 8.10 -3.39 -12.56
N SER A 256 7.05 -2.63 -12.21
CA SER A 256 6.25 -1.87 -13.17
C SER A 256 6.74 -0.43 -13.40
N GLY A 257 7.55 0.12 -12.51
CA GLY A 257 8.12 1.47 -12.59
C GLY A 257 9.55 1.46 -13.10
N ILE A 258 10.52 1.28 -12.21
CA ILE A 258 11.95 1.45 -12.51
C ILE A 258 12.43 0.47 -13.57
N LEU A 259 12.20 -0.83 -13.36
CA LEU A 259 12.61 -1.86 -14.33
C LEU A 259 11.94 -1.67 -15.69
N ALA A 260 10.65 -1.33 -15.69
CA ALA A 260 9.90 -1.10 -16.93
C ALA A 260 10.49 0.03 -17.78
N VAL A 261 10.89 1.16 -17.18
CA VAL A 261 11.52 2.29 -17.89
C VAL A 261 12.89 1.88 -18.44
N MET A 262 13.73 1.23 -17.63
CA MET A 262 15.07 0.79 -18.03
C MET A 262 15.01 -0.22 -19.18
N HIS A 263 14.13 -1.21 -19.06
CA HIS A 263 13.88 -2.20 -20.10
C HIS A 263 13.36 -1.57 -21.40
N SER A 264 12.41 -0.63 -21.29
CA SER A 264 11.80 0.03 -22.44
C SER A 264 12.79 0.86 -23.25
N ALA A 265 13.69 1.59 -22.57
CA ALA A 265 14.75 2.35 -23.24
C ALA A 265 15.67 1.42 -24.06
N GLN A 266 16.09 0.30 -23.48
CA GLN A 266 16.89 -0.72 -24.13
C GLN A 266 16.15 -1.36 -25.32
N TYR A 267 14.86 -1.62 -25.17
CA TYR A 267 14.03 -2.18 -26.24
C TYR A 267 13.85 -1.20 -27.41
N LEU A 268 13.56 0.06 -27.14
CA LEU A 268 13.46 1.09 -28.17
C LEU A 268 14.77 1.28 -28.92
N TRP A 269 15.91 1.13 -28.24
CA TRP A 269 17.23 1.19 -28.87
C TRP A 269 17.39 0.08 -29.93
N ILE A 270 17.09 -1.20 -29.60
CA ILE A 270 17.25 -2.31 -30.53
C ILE A 270 16.21 -2.28 -31.66
N THR A 271 14.96 -1.96 -31.35
CA THR A 271 13.88 -1.89 -32.35
C THR A 271 14.11 -0.74 -33.34
N SER A 272 14.63 0.39 -32.88
CA SER A 272 15.01 1.52 -33.74
C SER A 272 16.14 1.16 -34.70
N TYR A 273 17.14 0.43 -34.22
CA TYR A 273 18.20 -0.10 -35.08
C TYR A 273 17.64 -1.03 -36.15
N TYR A 274 16.80 -1.99 -35.73
CA TYR A 274 16.16 -2.92 -36.64
C TYR A 274 15.38 -2.16 -37.73
N GLN A 275 14.53 -1.22 -37.35
CA GLN A 275 13.71 -0.43 -38.26
C GLN A 275 14.56 0.43 -39.21
N ARG A 276 15.66 1.02 -38.72
CA ARG A 276 16.59 1.79 -39.54
C ARG A 276 17.27 0.91 -40.59
N ARG A 277 17.67 -0.30 -40.22
CA ARG A 277 18.26 -1.28 -41.16
C ARG A 277 17.26 -1.71 -42.24
N GLU A 278 16.02 -1.96 -41.86
CA GLU A 278 14.94 -2.34 -42.76
C GLU A 278 14.62 -1.19 -43.72
N ALA A 279 14.45 0.04 -43.22
CA ALA A 279 14.23 1.22 -44.06
C ALA A 279 15.39 1.49 -45.05
N LYS A 280 16.63 1.31 -44.63
CA LYS A 280 17.82 1.43 -45.51
C LYS A 280 17.85 0.35 -46.59
N ALA A 281 17.50 -0.87 -46.23
CA ALA A 281 17.39 -1.98 -47.21
C ALA A 281 16.29 -1.73 -48.25
N ALA A 282 15.24 -1.01 -47.88
CA ALA A 282 14.13 -0.62 -48.76
C ALA A 282 14.39 0.72 -49.51
N GLY A 283 15.58 1.35 -49.38
CA GLY A 283 15.94 2.61 -50.07
C GLY A 283 15.14 3.82 -49.58
N GLN A 284 14.65 3.82 -48.37
CA GLN A 284 13.77 4.89 -47.83
C GLN A 284 14.55 6.00 -47.12
N SER A 285 13.98 7.22 -47.11
CA SER A 285 14.60 8.39 -46.54
C SER A 285 14.66 8.38 -45.00
N GLY A 286 15.55 9.16 -44.39
CA GLY A 286 15.71 9.33 -42.94
C GLY A 286 14.44 9.85 -42.23
N TRP A 287 13.60 10.61 -42.92
CA TRP A 287 12.32 11.13 -42.41
C TRP A 287 11.34 10.01 -41.98
N ARG A 288 11.51 8.81 -42.52
CA ARG A 288 10.73 7.64 -42.08
C ARG A 288 10.97 7.31 -40.64
N MET A 289 12.17 7.51 -40.09
CA MET A 289 12.46 7.26 -38.68
C MET A 289 11.73 8.26 -37.78
N VAL A 290 11.60 9.50 -38.20
CA VAL A 290 10.79 10.50 -37.47
C VAL A 290 9.32 10.06 -37.46
N GLY A 291 8.78 9.70 -38.63
CA GLY A 291 7.41 9.16 -38.72
C GLY A 291 7.20 7.89 -37.88
N TYR A 292 8.21 7.04 -37.79
CA TYR A 292 8.18 5.84 -36.93
C TYR A 292 8.07 6.22 -35.44
N PHE A 293 8.92 7.10 -34.94
CA PHE A 293 8.86 7.53 -33.55
C PHE A 293 7.56 8.26 -33.19
N ILE A 294 7.06 9.13 -34.08
CA ILE A 294 5.75 9.77 -33.90
C ILE A 294 4.65 8.69 -33.80
N THR A 295 4.71 7.65 -34.65
CA THR A 295 3.73 6.53 -34.61
C THR A 295 3.85 5.76 -33.30
N LEU A 296 5.05 5.52 -32.80
CA LEU A 296 5.23 4.81 -31.52
C LEU A 296 4.67 5.60 -30.35
N VAL A 297 4.97 6.90 -30.26
CA VAL A 297 4.49 7.74 -29.16
C VAL A 297 2.98 7.94 -29.25
N ALA A 298 2.46 8.36 -30.42
CA ALA A 298 1.02 8.56 -30.59
C ALA A 298 0.22 7.27 -30.41
N GLY A 299 0.74 6.14 -30.93
CA GLY A 299 0.09 4.82 -30.76
C GLY A 299 0.18 4.32 -29.31
N GLY A 300 1.28 4.59 -28.61
CA GLY A 300 1.42 4.31 -27.21
C GLY A 300 0.42 5.11 -26.35
N ILE A 301 0.26 6.40 -26.64
CA ILE A 301 -0.77 7.24 -26.00
C ILE A 301 -2.17 6.67 -26.30
N ALA A 302 -2.46 6.35 -27.59
CA ALA A 302 -3.74 5.79 -27.98
C ALA A 302 -4.08 4.47 -27.26
N LEU A 303 -3.07 3.70 -26.93
CA LEU A 303 -3.24 2.43 -26.22
C LEU A 303 -3.49 2.62 -24.73
N PHE A 304 -2.70 3.45 -24.04
CA PHE A 304 -2.68 3.50 -22.57
C PHE A 304 -3.48 4.63 -21.93
N ILE A 305 -3.93 5.64 -22.70
CA ILE A 305 -4.68 6.76 -22.14
C ILE A 305 -6.17 6.67 -22.45
N PRO A 306 -6.64 6.68 -23.73
CA PRO A 306 -8.07 6.52 -24.00
C PRO A 306 -8.63 5.18 -23.53
N GLY A 307 -7.85 4.10 -23.57
CA GLY A 307 -8.30 2.76 -23.22
C GLY A 307 -8.88 2.68 -21.82
N PRO A 308 -8.10 2.92 -20.76
CA PRO A 308 -8.58 2.93 -19.37
C PRO A 308 -9.73 3.90 -19.12
N TRP A 309 -9.69 5.11 -19.70
CA TRP A 309 -10.76 6.10 -19.59
C TRP A 309 -12.09 5.61 -20.17
N LEU A 310 -12.05 4.96 -21.33
CA LEU A 310 -13.24 4.40 -21.97
C LEU A 310 -13.77 3.20 -21.19
N VAL A 311 -12.88 2.32 -20.76
CA VAL A 311 -13.26 1.08 -20.07
C VAL A 311 -13.88 1.37 -18.72
N SER A 312 -13.32 2.32 -17.92
CA SER A 312 -13.89 2.75 -16.65
C SER A 312 -15.33 3.28 -16.81
N LYS A 313 -15.58 4.05 -17.88
CA LYS A 313 -16.93 4.55 -18.18
C LYS A 313 -17.89 3.46 -18.67
N ILE A 314 -17.44 2.54 -19.54
CA ILE A 314 -18.28 1.47 -20.09
C ILE A 314 -18.73 0.50 -18.99
N PHE A 315 -17.82 0.13 -18.08
CA PHE A 315 -18.12 -0.80 -17.01
C PHE A 315 -18.63 -0.11 -15.73
N HIS A 316 -18.74 1.23 -15.72
CA HIS A 316 -19.02 2.03 -14.51
C HIS A 316 -18.14 1.62 -13.33
N PHE A 317 -16.86 1.48 -13.61
CA PHE A 317 -15.88 0.91 -12.69
C PHE A 317 -14.78 1.93 -12.37
N ASP A 318 -14.15 1.80 -11.19
CA ASP A 318 -13.06 2.67 -10.78
C ASP A 318 -11.96 2.80 -11.83
N PHE A 319 -11.55 4.03 -12.11
CA PHE A 319 -10.54 4.35 -13.12
C PHE A 319 -9.19 3.71 -12.81
N THR A 320 -8.72 3.79 -11.56
CA THR A 320 -7.43 3.22 -11.15
C THR A 320 -7.42 1.70 -11.36
N SER A 321 -8.47 1.00 -10.95
CA SER A 321 -8.61 -0.44 -11.15
C SER A 321 -8.72 -0.79 -12.65
N SER A 322 -9.45 -0.01 -13.44
CA SER A 322 -9.53 -0.18 -14.90
C SER A 322 -8.17 0.02 -15.57
N PHE A 323 -7.39 1.01 -15.14
CA PHE A 323 -6.04 1.25 -15.62
C PHE A 323 -5.10 0.06 -15.31
N LEU A 324 -5.19 -0.51 -14.10
CA LEU A 324 -4.40 -1.66 -13.71
C LEU A 324 -4.74 -2.91 -14.52
N ILE A 325 -6.05 -3.20 -14.72
CA ILE A 325 -6.51 -4.32 -15.56
C ILE A 325 -6.00 -4.14 -16.98
N PHE A 326 -6.20 -2.96 -17.55
CA PHE A 326 -5.79 -2.65 -18.92
C PHE A 326 -4.28 -2.80 -19.10
N THR A 327 -3.51 -2.25 -18.18
CA THR A 327 -2.05 -2.33 -18.16
C THR A 327 -1.58 -3.78 -18.06
N ALA A 328 -2.14 -4.58 -17.16
CA ALA A 328 -1.79 -5.99 -17.03
C ALA A 328 -2.06 -6.77 -18.33
N ILE A 329 -3.23 -6.58 -18.94
CA ILE A 329 -3.62 -7.23 -20.21
C ILE A 329 -2.65 -6.86 -21.34
N VAL A 330 -2.34 -5.56 -21.50
CA VAL A 330 -1.42 -5.10 -22.56
C VAL A 330 -0.02 -5.65 -22.34
N ASN A 331 0.47 -5.67 -21.11
CA ASN A 331 1.77 -6.23 -20.78
C ASN A 331 1.85 -7.74 -21.05
N ILE A 332 0.87 -8.52 -20.61
CA ILE A 332 0.82 -9.97 -20.86
C ILE A 332 0.79 -10.23 -22.37
N HIS A 333 -0.03 -9.50 -23.13
CA HIS A 333 -0.05 -9.59 -24.59
C HIS A 333 1.32 -9.30 -25.19
N HIS A 334 1.97 -8.22 -24.76
CA HIS A 334 3.29 -7.85 -25.21
C HIS A 334 4.34 -8.93 -24.92
N PHE A 335 4.38 -9.48 -23.71
CA PHE A 335 5.35 -10.51 -23.34
C PHE A 335 5.23 -11.76 -24.22
N MET A 336 4.01 -12.18 -24.51
CA MET A 336 3.76 -13.34 -25.38
C MET A 336 4.10 -13.04 -26.84
N LEU A 337 3.70 -11.89 -27.34
CA LEU A 337 3.95 -11.47 -28.72
C LEU A 337 5.44 -11.25 -28.99
N ASP A 338 6.12 -10.58 -28.04
CA ASP A 338 7.55 -10.29 -28.14
C ASP A 338 8.40 -11.58 -28.13
N GLY A 339 8.04 -12.52 -27.26
CA GLY A 339 8.64 -13.86 -27.27
C GLY A 339 8.46 -14.63 -28.59
N ALA A 340 7.42 -14.30 -29.38
CA ALA A 340 7.23 -14.87 -30.70
C ALA A 340 8.01 -14.13 -31.80
N LEU A 341 8.11 -12.80 -31.69
CA LEU A 341 8.72 -11.90 -32.68
C LEU A 341 10.25 -11.97 -32.72
N TRP A 342 10.91 -11.95 -31.54
CA TRP A 342 12.37 -11.75 -31.44
C TRP A 342 13.19 -13.05 -31.34
N LYS A 343 12.93 -14.00 -32.23
CA LYS A 343 13.71 -15.26 -32.24
C LYS A 343 14.96 -15.10 -33.13
N LEU A 344 16.15 -15.10 -32.53
CA LEU A 344 17.43 -15.06 -33.25
C LEU A 344 17.68 -16.27 -34.17
N ARG A 345 16.83 -17.28 -34.15
CA ARG A 345 16.78 -18.38 -35.12
C ARG A 345 16.03 -18.02 -36.41
N ASP A 346 15.24 -16.93 -36.38
CA ASP A 346 14.61 -16.40 -37.61
C ASP A 346 15.69 -15.75 -38.48
N THR A 347 15.84 -16.21 -39.70
CA THR A 347 16.90 -15.77 -40.62
C THR A 347 16.82 -14.29 -40.96
N ARG A 348 15.62 -13.71 -41.08
CA ARG A 348 15.42 -12.26 -41.31
C ARG A 348 15.92 -11.44 -40.16
N ILE A 349 15.62 -11.85 -38.91
CA ILE A 349 16.08 -11.17 -37.69
C ILE A 349 17.58 -11.29 -37.55
N ALA A 350 18.12 -12.49 -37.69
CA ALA A 350 19.55 -12.75 -37.57
C ALA A 350 20.34 -11.97 -38.61
N SER A 351 19.89 -11.89 -39.87
CA SER A 351 20.58 -11.14 -40.92
C SER A 351 20.61 -9.64 -40.68
N LEU A 352 19.56 -9.06 -40.13
CA LEU A 352 19.50 -7.64 -39.83
C LEU A 352 20.25 -7.24 -38.54
N LEU A 353 20.25 -8.12 -37.52
CA LEU A 353 20.88 -7.82 -36.24
C LEU A 353 22.31 -8.31 -36.11
N ILE A 354 22.70 -9.41 -36.78
CA ILE A 354 24.02 -10.06 -36.60
C ILE A 354 24.92 -9.86 -37.81
N ASP A 355 24.41 -10.04 -39.06
CA ASP A 355 25.22 -9.97 -40.26
C ASP A 355 25.58 -8.57 -40.73
N LYS A 356 26.80 -8.42 -41.23
CA LYS A 356 27.48 -7.15 -41.54
C LYS A 356 27.25 -6.60 -42.96
N GLY A 357 26.28 -7.05 -43.67
CA GLY A 357 25.99 -6.50 -45.00
C GLY A 357 25.66 -7.59 -46.05
N ALA A 358 24.85 -7.17 -47.02
CA ALA A 358 24.21 -7.97 -48.05
C ALA A 358 25.13 -8.82 -48.95
N LYS A 359 26.42 -8.85 -48.73
CA LYS A 359 27.34 -9.68 -49.54
C LYS A 359 27.45 -11.12 -49.00
N GLY A 360 27.03 -11.40 -47.77
CA GLY A 360 27.01 -12.77 -47.20
C GLY A 360 25.74 -13.55 -47.54
N ALA A 361 24.62 -12.90 -47.65
CA ALA A 361 23.33 -13.53 -47.94
C ALA A 361 23.23 -14.18 -49.32
N ALA A 362 23.93 -13.65 -50.32
CA ALA A 362 23.93 -14.18 -51.67
C ALA A 362 24.69 -15.51 -51.86
N LYS A 363 25.55 -15.89 -50.89
CA LYS A 363 26.31 -17.16 -50.92
C LYS A 363 25.64 -18.32 -50.18
N ALA A 364 24.76 -18.02 -49.20
CA ALA A 364 24.04 -19.04 -48.47
C ALA A 364 22.79 -19.56 -49.20
N ASP A 365 22.25 -18.78 -50.14
CA ASP A 365 20.99 -19.06 -50.82
C ASP A 365 21.06 -20.00 -52.00
N LYS A 366 22.27 -20.52 -52.37
CA LYS A 366 22.38 -21.51 -53.44
C LYS A 366 21.96 -22.92 -53.06
N ARG A 367 21.48 -23.17 -51.84
CA ARG A 367 21.03 -24.49 -51.38
C ARG A 367 19.58 -24.54 -50.89
N VAL A 368 18.81 -23.45 -50.94
CA VAL A 368 17.40 -23.48 -50.66
C VAL A 368 16.62 -23.48 -51.93
N ASP A 369 15.70 -24.45 -52.00
CA ASP A 369 14.83 -24.79 -53.14
C ASP A 369 14.29 -23.57 -53.86
N LYS A 370 14.45 -23.53 -55.20
CA LYS A 370 14.04 -22.42 -56.11
C LYS A 370 12.57 -22.01 -55.99
N LYS A 371 11.73 -22.80 -55.34
CA LYS A 371 10.32 -22.44 -55.07
C LYS A 371 10.16 -21.49 -53.86
N SER A 372 10.99 -21.57 -52.82
CA SER A 372 10.92 -20.66 -51.69
C SER A 372 11.60 -19.33 -51.97
N ALA A 373 12.65 -19.30 -52.79
CA ALA A 373 13.36 -18.06 -53.14
C ALA A 373 12.51 -17.07 -53.94
N LYS A 374 11.53 -17.52 -54.73
CA LYS A 374 10.63 -16.64 -55.50
C LYS A 374 9.60 -15.92 -54.60
N ALA A 375 9.34 -16.45 -53.38
CA ALA A 375 8.42 -15.83 -52.41
C ALA A 375 9.10 -14.80 -51.50
N VAL A 376 10.47 -14.86 -51.35
CA VAL A 376 11.22 -14.03 -50.41
C VAL A 376 11.84 -12.80 -51.09
N MET A 377 12.03 -12.82 -52.41
CA MET A 377 12.61 -11.73 -53.19
C MET A 377 11.66 -11.10 -54.22
N ALA A 378 10.38 -11.06 -53.92
CA ALA A 378 9.55 -10.14 -54.65
C ALA A 378 9.90 -8.71 -54.23
N PRO A 379 10.45 -7.84 -55.13
CA PRO A 379 10.56 -6.44 -54.81
C PRO A 379 9.15 -5.93 -54.54
N ALA A 380 9.01 -5.14 -53.53
CA ALA A 380 7.77 -4.42 -53.19
C ALA A 380 7.40 -3.36 -54.27
N ALA A 381 7.68 -3.63 -55.53
CA ALA A 381 7.55 -2.74 -56.67
C ALA A 381 6.84 -3.36 -57.89
N THR A 382 5.94 -4.31 -57.69
CA THR A 382 4.79 -4.43 -58.56
C THR A 382 3.61 -3.93 -57.76
N ALA A 383 3.27 -2.67 -58.01
CA ALA A 383 1.96 -2.14 -57.69
C ALA A 383 0.91 -3.00 -58.40
N VAL A 384 0.55 -4.12 -57.79
CA VAL A 384 -0.79 -4.69 -58.04
C VAL A 384 -1.71 -3.56 -57.65
N ALA A 385 -2.48 -3.05 -58.59
CA ALA A 385 -3.49 -2.03 -58.33
C ALA A 385 -4.27 -2.47 -57.09
N ALA A 386 -4.02 -1.84 -55.97
CA ALA A 386 -4.71 -2.18 -54.74
C ALA A 386 -6.20 -2.04 -55.00
N PRO A 387 -7.03 -3.01 -54.65
CA PRO A 387 -8.48 -2.89 -54.84
C PRO A 387 -8.89 -1.54 -54.27
N ALA A 388 -9.76 -0.84 -54.97
CA ALA A 388 -10.21 0.50 -54.63
C ALA A 388 -10.60 0.49 -53.14
N LEU A 389 -9.76 1.12 -52.29
CA LEU A 389 -9.99 1.19 -50.86
C LEU A 389 -11.34 1.87 -50.65
N GLY A 390 -12.21 1.25 -49.88
CA GLY A 390 -13.44 1.88 -49.41
C GLY A 390 -13.13 3.22 -48.71
N TRP A 391 -14.15 4.01 -48.44
CA TRP A 391 -14.02 5.37 -47.85
C TRP A 391 -13.04 5.41 -46.67
N GLY A 392 -13.09 4.44 -45.71
CA GLY A 392 -12.19 4.33 -44.58
C GLY A 392 -10.69 4.20 -44.93
N GLY A 393 -10.38 3.44 -46.01
CA GLY A 393 -8.98 3.30 -46.46
C GLY A 393 -8.41 4.58 -47.12
N ARG A 394 -9.25 5.38 -47.78
CA ARG A 394 -8.87 6.68 -48.32
C ARG A 394 -8.66 7.70 -47.25
N VAL A 395 -9.53 7.75 -46.23
CA VAL A 395 -9.44 8.60 -45.04
C VAL A 395 -8.15 8.29 -44.27
N TRP A 396 -7.83 7.02 -44.01
CA TRP A 396 -6.61 6.61 -43.31
C TRP A 396 -5.30 6.92 -44.06
N ARG A 397 -5.33 7.08 -45.37
CA ARG A 397 -4.17 7.51 -46.18
C ARG A 397 -3.90 9.03 -46.12
N SER A 398 -4.83 9.84 -45.63
CA SER A 398 -4.67 11.29 -45.49
C SER A 398 -3.60 11.63 -44.46
N THR A 399 -2.52 12.24 -44.89
CA THR A 399 -1.45 12.74 -43.97
C THR A 399 -1.99 13.79 -43.00
N ARG A 400 -2.94 14.62 -43.45
CA ARG A 400 -3.58 15.64 -42.60
C ARG A 400 -4.40 14.99 -41.47
N LEU A 401 -5.22 13.98 -41.82
CA LEU A 401 -6.01 13.27 -40.80
C LEU A 401 -5.12 12.55 -39.77
N ARG A 402 -4.06 11.87 -40.22
CA ARG A 402 -3.11 11.21 -39.31
C ARG A 402 -2.38 12.21 -38.41
N ALA A 403 -1.98 13.35 -38.96
CA ALA A 403 -1.36 14.42 -38.18
C ALA A 403 -2.34 15.02 -37.15
N SER A 404 -3.59 15.27 -37.56
CA SER A 404 -4.63 15.75 -36.64
C SER A 404 -4.91 14.74 -35.52
N LEU A 405 -5.03 13.45 -35.84
CA LEU A 405 -5.25 12.39 -34.86
C LEU A 405 -4.05 12.28 -33.87
N ALA A 406 -2.83 12.31 -34.40
CA ALA A 406 -1.63 12.33 -33.57
C ALA A 406 -1.61 13.57 -32.65
N GLY A 407 -1.95 14.75 -33.17
CA GLY A 407 -2.06 15.97 -32.40
C GLY A 407 -3.08 15.88 -31.28
N LEU A 408 -4.29 15.34 -31.56
CA LEU A 408 -5.31 15.12 -30.54
C LEU A 408 -4.87 14.13 -29.45
N LEU A 409 -4.16 13.06 -29.85
CA LEU A 409 -3.60 12.11 -28.88
C LEU A 409 -2.52 12.72 -27.99
N PHE A 410 -1.66 13.57 -28.57
CA PHE A 410 -0.66 14.32 -27.79
C PHE A 410 -1.31 15.30 -26.79
N LEU A 411 -2.39 16.01 -27.22
CA LEU A 411 -3.15 16.89 -26.33
C LEU A 411 -3.82 16.10 -25.20
N TRP A 412 -4.41 14.95 -25.52
CA TRP A 412 -4.99 14.06 -24.51
C TRP A 412 -3.93 13.52 -23.57
N GLY A 413 -2.77 13.10 -24.10
CA GLY A 413 -1.64 12.68 -23.27
C GLY A 413 -1.15 13.77 -22.33
N GLY A 414 -1.05 15.01 -22.81
CA GLY A 414 -0.69 16.18 -22.00
C GLY A 414 -1.73 16.45 -20.90
N TRP A 415 -3.02 16.40 -21.25
CA TRP A 415 -4.11 16.57 -20.28
C TRP A 415 -4.11 15.48 -19.22
N ASP A 416 -3.86 14.23 -19.58
CA ASP A 416 -3.76 13.11 -18.67
C ASP A 416 -2.55 13.27 -17.71
N GLN A 417 -1.41 13.77 -18.19
CA GLN A 417 -0.25 14.11 -17.34
C GLN A 417 -0.57 15.22 -16.33
N VAL A 418 -1.32 16.25 -16.74
CA VAL A 418 -1.79 17.31 -15.84
C VAL A 418 -2.74 16.75 -14.79
N HIS A 419 -3.71 15.93 -15.21
CA HIS A 419 -4.61 15.23 -14.29
C HIS A 419 -3.85 14.41 -13.25
N PHE A 420 -2.88 13.60 -13.68
CA PHE A 420 -2.06 12.80 -12.79
C PHE A 420 -1.26 13.67 -11.81
N ALA A 421 -0.57 14.70 -12.30
CA ALA A 421 0.21 15.62 -11.46
C ALA A 421 -0.64 16.34 -10.41
N LEU A 422 -1.82 16.82 -10.80
CA LEU A 422 -2.77 17.44 -9.86
C LEU A 422 -3.30 16.42 -8.86
N GLY A 423 -3.67 15.21 -9.31
CA GLY A 423 -4.21 14.14 -8.47
C GLY A 423 -3.21 13.54 -7.49
N THR A 424 -1.92 13.71 -7.74
CA THR A 424 -0.84 13.25 -6.85
C THR A 424 -0.27 14.35 -5.95
N SER A 425 -0.80 15.58 -6.01
CA SER A 425 -0.37 16.69 -5.14
C SER A 425 -0.89 16.50 -3.72
N GLU A 426 -0.08 15.92 -2.83
CA GLU A 426 -0.45 15.66 -1.44
C GLU A 426 -0.75 16.96 -0.67
N GLY A 427 -1.90 16.98 0.02
CA GLY A 427 -2.31 18.11 0.85
C GLY A 427 -2.68 19.38 0.10
N ASN A 428 -2.73 19.37 -1.24
CA ASN A 428 -3.17 20.50 -2.05
C ASN A 428 -4.62 20.29 -2.48
N LEU A 429 -5.57 20.59 -1.58
CA LEU A 429 -7.01 20.41 -1.84
C LEU A 429 -7.48 21.06 -3.15
N PRO A 430 -7.12 22.31 -3.50
CA PRO A 430 -7.53 22.90 -4.78
C PRO A 430 -7.02 22.12 -6.00
N ALA A 431 -5.81 21.53 -5.96
CA ALA A 431 -5.29 20.73 -7.05
C ALA A 431 -6.04 19.39 -7.16
N LEU A 432 -6.30 18.72 -6.02
CA LEU A 432 -7.06 17.48 -5.96
C LEU A 432 -8.50 17.65 -6.45
N LEU A 433 -9.17 18.74 -6.09
CA LEU A 433 -10.53 19.06 -6.57
C LEU A 433 -10.54 19.27 -8.09
N ARG A 434 -9.59 20.01 -8.65
CA ARG A 434 -9.46 20.16 -10.12
C ARG A 434 -9.24 18.83 -10.82
N ALA A 435 -8.39 17.96 -10.26
CA ALA A 435 -8.20 16.61 -10.80
C ALA A 435 -9.49 15.79 -10.75
N ALA A 436 -10.26 15.87 -9.66
CA ALA A 436 -11.54 15.20 -9.50
C ALA A 436 -12.63 15.71 -10.47
N GLU A 437 -12.58 16.99 -10.83
CA GLU A 437 -13.42 17.54 -11.91
C GLU A 437 -13.02 17.00 -13.28
N MET A 438 -11.71 16.84 -13.53
CA MET A 438 -11.19 16.25 -14.78
C MET A 438 -11.56 14.78 -14.92
N ASN A 439 -11.57 14.02 -13.82
CA ASN A 439 -11.96 12.60 -13.77
C ASN A 439 -12.78 12.25 -12.54
N SER A 440 -14.09 12.22 -12.70
CA SER A 440 -15.02 11.86 -11.63
C SER A 440 -15.12 10.36 -11.34
N TYR A 441 -14.43 9.51 -12.11
CA TYR A 441 -14.46 8.03 -11.96
C TYR A 441 -13.26 7.47 -11.19
N ASP A 442 -12.44 8.30 -10.57
CA ASP A 442 -11.26 7.88 -9.83
C ASP A 442 -11.57 7.81 -8.32
N ALA A 443 -11.82 6.59 -7.81
CA ALA A 443 -12.11 6.35 -6.41
C ALA A 443 -10.90 6.70 -5.51
N ALA A 444 -9.68 6.42 -5.95
CA ALA A 444 -8.47 6.74 -5.18
C ALA A 444 -8.26 8.25 -5.07
N LEU A 445 -8.59 8.99 -6.13
CA LEU A 445 -8.54 10.45 -6.12
C LEU A 445 -9.59 11.03 -5.18
N GLN A 446 -10.81 10.50 -5.19
CA GLN A 446 -11.86 10.94 -4.25
C GLN A 446 -11.44 10.68 -2.78
N ALA A 447 -10.77 9.56 -2.50
CA ALA A 447 -10.22 9.29 -1.17
C ALA A 447 -9.12 10.29 -0.76
N ARG A 448 -8.28 10.74 -1.71
CA ARG A 448 -7.27 11.79 -1.44
C ARG A 448 -7.92 13.16 -1.21
N VAL A 449 -8.99 13.47 -1.93
CA VAL A 449 -9.79 14.68 -1.68
C VAL A 449 -10.34 14.62 -0.26
N ALA A 450 -10.91 13.49 0.15
CA ALA A 450 -11.43 13.32 1.51
C ALA A 450 -10.35 13.53 2.59
N ALA A 451 -9.18 12.92 2.43
CA ALA A 451 -8.08 13.09 3.37
C ALA A 451 -7.57 14.55 3.44
N ALA A 452 -7.63 15.28 2.33
CA ALA A 452 -7.29 16.70 2.32
C ALA A 452 -8.37 17.56 3.00
N GLU A 453 -9.65 17.23 2.80
CA GLU A 453 -10.80 17.88 3.48
C GLU A 453 -10.76 17.64 5.00
N GLU A 454 -10.44 16.40 5.44
CA GLU A 454 -10.23 16.06 6.86
C GLU A 454 -9.12 16.92 7.48
N LYS A 455 -7.99 17.06 6.77
CA LYS A 455 -6.86 17.88 7.22
C LYS A 455 -7.21 19.36 7.38
N GLU A 456 -8.13 19.87 6.55
CA GLU A 456 -8.66 21.23 6.65
C GLU A 456 -9.82 21.36 7.66
N GLY A 457 -10.22 20.27 8.31
CA GLY A 457 -11.32 20.23 9.29
C GLY A 457 -12.73 20.24 8.66
N ASN A 458 -12.83 19.99 7.35
CA ASN A 458 -14.11 19.94 6.64
C ASN A 458 -14.68 18.50 6.61
N ALA A 459 -15.17 18.02 7.75
CA ALA A 459 -15.74 16.66 7.85
C ALA A 459 -16.91 16.39 6.88
N PRO A 460 -17.87 17.35 6.59
CA PRO A 460 -18.88 17.11 5.58
C PRO A 460 -18.32 16.96 4.16
N GLY A 461 -17.28 17.72 3.81
CA GLY A 461 -16.58 17.60 2.53
C GLY A 461 -15.93 16.22 2.39
N ALA A 462 -15.22 15.77 3.42
CA ALA A 462 -14.61 14.45 3.49
C ALA A 462 -15.64 13.33 3.32
N ALA A 463 -16.76 13.37 4.06
CA ALA A 463 -17.84 12.39 3.93
C ALA A 463 -18.42 12.35 2.51
N SER A 464 -18.64 13.50 1.88
CA SER A 464 -19.14 13.61 0.50
C SER A 464 -18.15 12.97 -0.50
N ALA A 465 -16.85 13.21 -0.36
CA ALA A 465 -15.83 12.64 -1.22
C ALA A 465 -15.73 11.12 -1.02
N LEU A 466 -15.78 10.63 0.22
CA LEU A 466 -15.77 9.19 0.54
C LEU A 466 -17.02 8.47 0.03
N ALA A 467 -18.20 9.10 0.10
CA ALA A 467 -19.41 8.57 -0.51
C ALA A 467 -19.24 8.30 -2.00
N LYS A 468 -18.62 9.25 -2.74
CA LYS A 468 -18.27 9.07 -4.17
C LYS A 468 -17.26 7.96 -4.36
N ALA A 469 -16.21 7.90 -3.51
CA ALA A 469 -15.19 6.86 -3.59
C ALA A 469 -15.79 5.45 -3.40
N VAL A 470 -16.65 5.26 -2.40
CA VAL A 470 -17.37 4.00 -2.13
C VAL A 470 -18.33 3.65 -3.26
N ALA A 471 -19.03 4.62 -3.85
CA ALA A 471 -19.91 4.38 -4.99
C ALA A 471 -19.14 3.86 -6.21
N LEU A 472 -17.91 4.34 -6.43
CA LEU A 472 -17.04 3.91 -7.52
C LEU A 472 -16.36 2.56 -7.25
N ASN A 473 -15.98 2.31 -6.00
CA ASN A 473 -15.35 1.05 -5.59
C ASN A 473 -16.02 0.47 -4.33
N PRO A 474 -17.24 -0.10 -4.47
CA PRO A 474 -18.04 -0.60 -3.34
C PRO A 474 -17.49 -1.90 -2.72
N ARG A 475 -16.35 -2.39 -3.20
CA ARG A 475 -15.70 -3.60 -2.67
C ARG A 475 -14.45 -3.29 -1.84
N SER A 476 -13.98 -2.06 -1.86
CA SER A 476 -12.87 -1.63 -1.03
C SER A 476 -13.34 -1.53 0.43
N GLU A 477 -12.89 -2.45 1.26
CA GLU A 477 -13.13 -2.46 2.70
C GLU A 477 -12.63 -1.18 3.35
N GLY A 478 -11.38 -0.77 3.04
CA GLY A 478 -10.79 0.45 3.57
C GLY A 478 -11.59 1.73 3.24
N LEU A 479 -12.16 1.83 2.02
CA LEU A 479 -13.02 2.98 1.68
C LEU A 479 -14.34 2.95 2.44
N GLN A 480 -14.92 1.77 2.65
CA GLN A 480 -16.15 1.63 3.44
C GLN A 480 -15.93 2.01 4.90
N HIS A 481 -14.82 1.57 5.51
CA HIS A 481 -14.43 1.99 6.86
C HIS A 481 -14.18 3.49 6.97
N ALA A 482 -13.43 4.07 6.04
CA ALA A 482 -13.19 5.50 6.02
C ALA A 482 -14.51 6.28 5.91
N TYR A 483 -15.41 5.86 5.03
CA TYR A 483 -16.72 6.50 4.87
C TYR A 483 -17.59 6.35 6.12
N ALA A 484 -17.64 5.16 6.71
CA ALA A 484 -18.38 4.92 7.94
C ALA A 484 -17.87 5.80 9.09
N ARG A 485 -16.55 5.96 9.23
CA ARG A 485 -15.95 6.88 10.21
C ARG A 485 -16.35 8.33 9.95
N ALA A 486 -16.27 8.80 8.70
CA ALA A 486 -16.67 10.15 8.35
C ALA A 486 -18.17 10.41 8.62
N LEU A 487 -19.03 9.39 8.46
CA LEU A 487 -20.44 9.46 8.83
C LEU A 487 -20.62 9.60 10.34
N LEU A 488 -19.81 8.91 11.16
CA LEU A 488 -19.82 9.05 12.62
C LEU A 488 -19.40 10.46 13.04
N GLU A 489 -18.33 10.99 12.46
CA GLU A 489 -17.81 12.34 12.75
C GLU A 489 -18.81 13.44 12.37
N THR A 490 -19.58 13.23 11.31
CA THR A 490 -20.63 14.17 10.88
C THR A 490 -21.99 13.94 11.54
N GLY A 491 -22.09 12.98 12.47
CA GLY A 491 -23.32 12.68 13.20
C GLY A 491 -24.38 11.93 12.41
N GLN A 492 -24.05 11.38 11.25
CA GLN A 492 -24.95 10.62 10.38
C GLN A 492 -25.01 9.15 10.83
N TYR A 493 -25.48 8.93 12.08
CA TYR A 493 -25.40 7.62 12.76
C TYR A 493 -26.25 6.54 12.10
N ASP A 494 -27.39 6.90 11.53
CA ASP A 494 -28.30 5.94 10.88
C ASP A 494 -27.68 5.41 9.58
N GLU A 495 -27.08 6.28 8.78
CA GLU A 495 -26.39 5.88 7.56
C GLU A 495 -25.14 5.03 7.86
N ALA A 496 -24.39 5.39 8.93
CA ALA A 496 -23.25 4.60 9.39
C ALA A 496 -23.68 3.20 9.83
N PHE A 497 -24.75 3.08 10.59
CA PHE A 497 -25.31 1.79 11.02
C PHE A 497 -25.68 0.90 9.83
N ASP A 498 -26.38 1.46 8.85
CA ASP A 498 -26.77 0.73 7.63
C ASP A 498 -25.54 0.32 6.81
N LEU A 499 -24.52 1.15 6.77
CA LEU A 499 -23.27 0.85 6.07
C LEU A 499 -22.55 -0.31 6.75
N TYR A 500 -22.35 -0.27 8.07
CA TYR A 500 -21.73 -1.38 8.81
C TYR A 500 -22.54 -2.67 8.71
N SER A 501 -23.88 -2.60 8.77
CA SER A 501 -24.74 -3.77 8.55
C SER A 501 -24.51 -4.41 7.17
N ARG A 502 -24.31 -3.59 6.11
CA ARG A 502 -23.97 -4.12 4.78
C ARG A 502 -22.54 -4.67 4.71
N MET A 503 -21.59 -4.04 5.39
CA MET A 503 -20.21 -4.53 5.48
C MET A 503 -20.16 -5.89 6.13
N LEU A 504 -20.82 -6.07 7.28
CA LEU A 504 -20.83 -7.33 8.03
C LEU A 504 -21.52 -8.49 7.31
N LYS A 505 -22.40 -8.23 6.34
CA LYS A 505 -22.92 -9.28 5.43
C LYS A 505 -21.84 -9.84 4.50
N LYS A 506 -20.81 -9.05 4.17
CA LYS A 506 -19.70 -9.47 3.30
C LYS A 506 -18.49 -9.94 4.10
N PHE A 507 -18.21 -9.27 5.21
CA PHE A 507 -17.07 -9.46 6.08
C PHE A 507 -17.56 -9.72 7.52
N PRO A 508 -18.16 -10.91 7.80
CA PRO A 508 -18.85 -11.17 9.07
C PRO A 508 -17.90 -11.25 10.28
N ARG A 509 -16.60 -11.27 10.06
CA ARG A 509 -15.57 -11.33 11.11
C ARG A 509 -14.63 -10.10 11.07
N ASP A 510 -15.08 -8.98 10.53
CA ASP A 510 -14.36 -7.72 10.56
C ASP A 510 -14.50 -7.10 11.98
N PRO A 511 -13.44 -7.10 12.81
CA PRO A 511 -13.55 -6.69 14.21
C PRO A 511 -13.88 -5.21 14.36
N ASP A 512 -13.33 -4.34 13.51
CA ASP A 512 -13.58 -2.90 13.56
C ASP A 512 -15.02 -2.56 13.16
N ALA A 513 -15.54 -3.24 12.14
CA ALA A 513 -16.93 -3.07 11.75
C ALA A 513 -17.88 -3.57 12.84
N LEU A 514 -17.57 -4.70 13.50
CA LEU A 514 -18.36 -5.24 14.60
C LEU A 514 -18.38 -4.31 15.81
N VAL A 515 -17.22 -3.73 16.18
CA VAL A 515 -17.11 -2.76 17.28
C VAL A 515 -18.00 -1.56 17.04
N ASN A 516 -17.85 -0.92 15.86
CA ASN A 516 -18.61 0.28 15.54
C ASN A 516 -20.11 0.02 15.33
N TYR A 517 -20.46 -1.14 14.77
CA TYR A 517 -21.85 -1.58 14.67
C TYR A 517 -22.49 -1.75 16.03
N GLY A 518 -21.79 -2.38 16.98
CA GLY A 518 -22.21 -2.50 18.37
C GLY A 518 -22.40 -1.15 19.07
N LEU A 519 -21.45 -0.20 18.86
CA LEU A 519 -21.53 1.15 19.41
C LEU A 519 -22.80 1.86 18.91
N LEU A 520 -23.10 1.76 17.62
CA LEU A 520 -24.28 2.35 17.01
C LEU A 520 -25.57 1.66 17.46
N ALA A 521 -25.55 0.34 17.70
CA ALA A 521 -26.66 -0.40 18.28
C ALA A 521 -26.96 0.06 19.71
N ALA A 522 -25.93 0.23 20.54
CA ALA A 522 -26.06 0.78 21.89
C ALA A 522 -26.67 2.18 21.88
N ARG A 523 -26.21 3.05 20.97
CA ARG A 523 -26.75 4.40 20.78
C ARG A 523 -28.25 4.40 20.40
N ARG A 524 -28.69 3.39 19.66
CA ARG A 524 -30.12 3.17 19.31
C ARG A 524 -30.94 2.52 20.43
N GLY A 525 -30.31 2.19 21.57
CA GLY A 525 -30.94 1.52 22.69
C GLY A 525 -31.03 0.00 22.54
N ASP A 526 -30.43 -0.61 21.52
CA ASP A 526 -30.38 -2.05 21.36
C ASP A 526 -29.11 -2.63 22.02
N GLY A 527 -29.14 -2.69 23.36
CA GLY A 527 -28.02 -3.20 24.15
C GLY A 527 -27.70 -4.66 23.90
N ASN A 528 -28.68 -5.48 23.49
CA ASN A 528 -28.43 -6.89 23.20
C ASN A 528 -27.64 -7.04 21.89
N LEU A 529 -28.01 -6.32 20.84
CA LEU A 529 -27.27 -6.33 19.59
C LEU A 529 -25.87 -5.74 19.78
N ALA A 530 -25.71 -4.75 20.66
CA ALA A 530 -24.41 -4.16 20.97
C ALA A 530 -23.47 -5.21 21.58
N VAL A 531 -23.89 -5.89 22.64
CA VAL A 531 -23.10 -6.92 23.32
C VAL A 531 -22.77 -8.08 22.37
N ASP A 532 -23.76 -8.62 21.63
CA ASP A 532 -23.53 -9.69 20.63
C ASP A 532 -22.49 -9.29 19.58
N SER A 533 -22.51 -8.01 19.14
CA SER A 533 -21.55 -7.51 18.18
C SER A 533 -20.14 -7.41 18.75
N TRP A 534 -19.98 -6.93 19.98
CA TRP A 534 -18.68 -6.84 20.65
C TRP A 534 -18.11 -8.22 21.03
N GLU A 535 -18.96 -9.17 21.44
CA GLU A 535 -18.54 -10.58 21.65
C GLU A 535 -17.99 -11.17 20.33
N LYS A 536 -18.69 -10.97 19.21
CA LYS A 536 -18.20 -11.40 17.90
C LYS A 536 -16.91 -10.68 17.48
N ALA A 537 -16.73 -9.43 17.89
CA ALA A 537 -15.48 -8.70 17.64
C ALA A 537 -14.30 -9.33 18.39
N VAL A 538 -14.49 -9.69 19.67
CA VAL A 538 -13.49 -10.41 20.48
C VAL A 538 -13.22 -11.82 19.92
N ASP A 539 -14.26 -12.53 19.46
CA ASP A 539 -14.09 -13.83 18.79
C ASP A 539 -13.32 -13.72 17.46
N ALA A 540 -13.44 -12.60 16.76
CA ALA A 540 -12.73 -12.34 15.51
C ALA A 540 -11.29 -11.91 15.73
N ASP A 541 -11.06 -11.04 16.70
CA ASP A 541 -9.77 -10.54 17.15
C ASP A 541 -9.74 -10.46 18.69
N PRO A 542 -9.11 -11.44 19.38
CA PRO A 542 -9.00 -11.48 20.84
C PRO A 542 -8.20 -10.35 21.47
N ASP A 543 -7.48 -9.58 20.70
CA ASP A 543 -6.70 -8.42 21.18
C ASP A 543 -7.37 -7.06 20.82
N GLN A 544 -8.64 -7.07 20.32
CA GLN A 544 -9.36 -5.84 19.94
C GLN A 544 -9.72 -4.98 21.16
N PRO A 545 -9.04 -3.86 21.41
CA PRO A 545 -9.16 -3.11 22.67
C PRO A 545 -10.54 -2.50 22.87
N ASN A 546 -11.13 -1.90 21.83
CA ASN A 546 -12.42 -1.24 21.95
C ASN A 546 -13.56 -2.21 22.19
N ALA A 547 -13.47 -3.46 21.68
CA ALA A 547 -14.45 -4.49 21.97
C ALA A 547 -14.42 -4.88 23.46
N HIS A 548 -13.23 -5.08 24.02
CA HIS A 548 -13.06 -5.35 25.44
C HIS A 548 -13.55 -4.19 26.32
N LEU A 549 -13.20 -2.95 25.96
CA LEU A 549 -13.64 -1.75 26.68
C LEU A 549 -15.18 -1.66 26.74
N TYR A 550 -15.84 -1.79 25.60
CA TYR A 550 -17.31 -1.67 25.56
C TYR A 550 -18.04 -2.86 26.18
N LEU A 551 -17.49 -4.08 26.05
CA LEU A 551 -18.04 -5.26 26.74
C LEU A 551 -17.93 -5.11 28.25
N ALA A 552 -16.77 -4.68 28.75
CA ALA A 552 -16.58 -4.46 30.17
C ALA A 552 -17.60 -3.46 30.70
N GLN A 553 -17.77 -2.32 30.05
CA GLN A 553 -18.76 -1.29 30.43
C GLN A 553 -20.20 -1.83 30.40
N ALA A 554 -20.55 -2.60 29.38
CA ALA A 554 -21.90 -3.15 29.27
C ALA A 554 -22.19 -4.21 30.33
N LEU A 555 -21.21 -5.05 30.68
CA LEU A 555 -21.31 -6.09 31.71
C LEU A 555 -21.36 -5.47 33.12
N ASP A 556 -20.56 -4.43 33.36
CA ASP A 556 -20.61 -3.63 34.58
C ASP A 556 -22.00 -3.03 34.82
N GLN A 557 -22.57 -2.37 33.80
CA GLN A 557 -23.93 -1.84 33.87
C GLN A 557 -25.01 -2.89 34.15
N LYS A 558 -24.78 -4.14 33.73
CA LYS A 558 -25.67 -5.27 34.04
C LYS A 558 -25.41 -5.87 35.44
N GLY A 559 -24.38 -5.43 36.14
CA GLY A 559 -23.96 -5.98 37.44
C GLY A 559 -23.20 -7.31 37.31
N GLU A 560 -22.72 -7.65 36.11
CA GLU A 560 -21.98 -8.89 35.85
C GLU A 560 -20.45 -8.65 36.09
N SER A 561 -20.11 -8.16 37.28
CA SER A 561 -18.75 -7.73 37.65
C SER A 561 -17.65 -8.75 37.35
N ALA A 562 -17.92 -10.06 37.61
CA ALA A 562 -16.92 -11.10 37.32
C ALA A 562 -16.62 -11.29 35.84
N ALA A 563 -17.55 -10.98 34.97
CA ALA A 563 -17.33 -10.98 33.51
C ALA A 563 -16.65 -9.67 33.07
N ALA A 564 -17.08 -8.52 33.61
CA ALA A 564 -16.51 -7.21 33.33
C ALA A 564 -15.01 -7.18 33.64
N VAL A 565 -14.58 -7.67 34.82
CA VAL A 565 -13.17 -7.76 35.23
C VAL A 565 -12.28 -8.39 34.15
N ARG A 566 -12.70 -9.51 33.54
CA ARG A 566 -11.90 -10.19 32.49
C ARG A 566 -11.67 -9.32 31.27
N HIS A 567 -12.66 -8.51 30.91
CA HIS A 567 -12.54 -7.63 29.75
C HIS A 567 -11.76 -6.36 30.08
N TRP A 568 -11.89 -5.83 31.32
CA TRP A 568 -11.03 -4.74 31.79
C TRP A 568 -9.55 -5.15 31.80
N GLU A 569 -9.23 -6.33 32.38
CA GLU A 569 -7.87 -6.89 32.39
C GLU A 569 -7.31 -7.07 30.96
N ALA A 570 -8.12 -7.55 30.02
CA ALA A 570 -7.70 -7.72 28.63
C ALA A 570 -7.40 -6.36 27.96
N TYR A 571 -8.24 -5.35 28.17
CA TYR A 571 -8.02 -3.99 27.68
C TYR A 571 -6.73 -3.38 28.27
N LEU A 572 -6.54 -3.49 29.58
CA LEU A 572 -5.35 -2.94 30.27
C LEU A 572 -4.07 -3.67 29.86
N LYS A 573 -4.14 -4.96 29.61
CA LYS A 573 -3.02 -5.73 29.03
C LYS A 573 -2.66 -5.23 27.62
N PHE A 574 -3.65 -4.95 26.79
CA PHE A 574 -3.41 -4.33 25.47
C PHE A 574 -2.72 -2.96 25.64
N ALA A 575 -3.25 -2.11 26.52
CA ALA A 575 -2.70 -0.78 26.78
C ALA A 575 -1.22 -0.84 27.26
N ALA A 576 -0.89 -1.81 28.10
CA ALA A 576 0.49 -2.03 28.56
C ALA A 576 1.45 -2.46 27.44
N ASN A 577 0.95 -3.24 26.46
CA ASN A 577 1.74 -3.71 25.32
C ASN A 577 1.88 -2.65 24.23
N PHE A 578 0.92 -1.74 24.10
CA PHE A 578 0.84 -0.71 23.04
C PHE A 578 0.57 0.69 23.63
N PRO A 579 1.52 1.26 24.39
CA PRO A 579 1.31 2.50 25.15
C PRO A 579 1.09 3.75 24.29
N ASP A 580 1.44 3.69 23.01
CA ASP A 580 1.27 4.81 22.06
C ASP A 580 0.00 4.65 21.19
N ASP A 581 -0.81 3.63 21.44
CA ASP A 581 -2.03 3.40 20.68
C ASP A 581 -3.11 4.42 21.06
N PRO A 582 -3.82 5.02 20.08
CA PRO A 582 -4.91 5.98 20.35
C PRO A 582 -6.06 5.42 21.19
N ALA A 583 -6.26 4.10 21.24
CA ALA A 583 -7.24 3.43 22.07
C ALA A 583 -6.78 3.24 23.53
N ALA A 584 -5.55 3.64 23.87
CA ALA A 584 -4.92 3.44 25.18
C ALA A 584 -4.33 4.74 25.75
N THR A 585 -5.06 5.84 25.69
CA THR A 585 -4.62 7.09 26.30
C THR A 585 -4.59 7.00 27.83
N PRO A 586 -3.70 7.74 28.52
CA PRO A 586 -3.66 7.72 29.98
C PRO A 586 -5.01 7.99 30.65
N ARG A 587 -5.83 8.85 30.07
CA ARG A 587 -7.21 9.10 30.54
C ARG A 587 -8.11 7.87 30.43
N GLN A 588 -8.04 7.15 29.31
CA GLN A 588 -8.84 5.94 29.10
C GLN A 588 -8.38 4.80 30.02
N ILE A 589 -7.07 4.68 30.22
CA ILE A 589 -6.49 3.70 31.15
C ILE A 589 -6.94 4.01 32.56
N ALA A 590 -6.84 5.27 33.02
CA ALA A 590 -7.29 5.69 34.34
C ALA A 590 -8.77 5.38 34.60
N ALA A 591 -9.62 5.63 33.61
CA ALA A 591 -11.04 5.30 33.70
C ALA A 591 -11.26 3.79 33.79
N ALA A 592 -10.55 2.99 32.98
CA ALA A 592 -10.66 1.53 32.99
C ALA A 592 -10.16 0.91 34.32
N GLU A 593 -9.04 1.38 34.85
CA GLU A 593 -8.52 0.94 36.15
C GLU A 593 -9.46 1.31 37.30
N THR A 594 -10.06 2.51 37.26
CA THR A 594 -11.07 2.90 38.26
C THR A 594 -12.30 1.99 38.20
N GLN A 595 -12.82 1.69 37.02
CA GLN A 595 -13.98 0.79 36.85
C GLN A 595 -13.65 -0.65 37.20
N LEU A 596 -12.44 -1.13 36.89
CA LEU A 596 -11.94 -2.44 37.35
C LEU A 596 -11.93 -2.52 38.86
N GLY A 597 -11.43 -1.47 39.53
CA GLY A 597 -11.46 -1.35 41.00
C GLY A 597 -12.88 -1.41 41.57
N ASP A 598 -13.86 -0.76 40.92
CA ASP A 598 -15.27 -0.80 41.33
C ASP A 598 -15.85 -2.21 41.22
N ASP A 599 -15.55 -2.91 40.14
CA ASP A 599 -15.99 -4.31 39.95
C ASP A 599 -15.34 -5.26 40.96
N GLU A 600 -14.04 -5.09 41.24
CA GLU A 600 -13.36 -5.88 42.24
C GLU A 600 -13.85 -5.60 43.67
N ALA A 601 -14.16 -4.35 43.99
CA ALA A 601 -14.77 -3.97 45.25
C ALA A 601 -16.16 -4.63 45.42
N ARG A 602 -16.99 -4.62 44.38
CA ARG A 602 -18.29 -5.33 44.37
C ARG A 602 -18.15 -6.86 44.57
N LEU A 603 -17.07 -7.43 44.09
CA LEU A 603 -16.72 -8.83 44.30
C LEU A 603 -16.10 -9.12 45.68
N GLY A 604 -15.95 -8.09 46.55
CA GLY A 604 -15.36 -8.23 47.88
C GLY A 604 -13.84 -8.30 47.89
N LYS A 605 -13.17 -8.01 46.79
CA LYS A 605 -11.71 -8.06 46.64
C LYS A 605 -11.09 -6.69 46.95
N MET A 606 -11.32 -6.15 48.18
CA MET A 606 -10.93 -4.78 48.52
C MET A 606 -9.44 -4.46 48.30
N ALA A 607 -8.54 -5.40 48.59
CA ALA A 607 -7.10 -5.20 48.41
C ALA A 607 -6.70 -5.05 46.94
N ALA A 608 -7.36 -5.80 46.02
CA ALA A 608 -7.14 -5.63 44.58
C ALA A 608 -7.72 -4.30 44.11
N ALA A 609 -8.93 -3.96 44.52
CA ALA A 609 -9.55 -2.67 44.20
C ALA A 609 -8.70 -1.47 44.56
N VAL A 610 -8.09 -1.47 45.76
CA VAL A 610 -7.17 -0.41 46.21
C VAL A 610 -5.96 -0.29 45.27
N MET A 611 -5.42 -1.40 44.76
CA MET A 611 -4.28 -1.37 43.83
C MET A 611 -4.69 -0.77 42.49
N GLU A 612 -5.86 -1.16 41.96
CA GLU A 612 -6.36 -0.65 40.68
C GLU A 612 -6.67 0.86 40.75
N TYR A 613 -7.33 1.31 41.83
CA TYR A 613 -7.54 2.74 42.04
C TYR A 613 -6.22 3.52 42.18
N GLN A 614 -5.20 2.95 42.85
CA GLN A 614 -3.87 3.58 42.93
C GLN A 614 -3.27 3.76 41.54
N SER A 615 -3.37 2.76 40.66
CA SER A 615 -2.90 2.86 39.29
C SER A 615 -3.72 3.90 38.53
N GLY A 616 -5.05 3.89 38.67
CA GLY A 616 -5.96 4.85 38.05
C GLY A 616 -5.65 6.29 38.42
N ILE A 617 -5.34 6.54 39.70
CA ILE A 617 -4.89 7.86 40.17
C ILE A 617 -3.61 8.31 39.45
N LEU A 618 -2.63 7.41 39.32
CA LEU A 618 -1.35 7.73 38.66
C LEU A 618 -1.57 8.09 37.19
N GLN A 619 -2.43 7.36 36.50
CA GLN A 619 -2.76 7.62 35.09
C GLN A 619 -3.58 8.91 34.95
N ALA A 620 -4.49 9.20 35.86
CA ALA A 620 -5.25 10.46 35.86
C ALA A 620 -4.34 11.67 36.09
N GLU A 621 -3.34 11.55 37.00
CA GLU A 621 -2.29 12.56 37.22
C GLU A 621 -1.47 12.81 35.94
N GLN A 622 -1.06 11.72 35.21
CA GLN A 622 -0.34 11.84 33.95
C GLN A 622 -1.20 12.51 32.86
N ALA A 623 -2.49 12.22 32.84
CA ALA A 623 -3.45 12.83 31.92
C ALA A 623 -3.76 14.29 32.27
N GLY A 624 -3.44 14.75 33.50
CA GLY A 624 -3.85 16.03 34.04
C GLY A 624 -5.37 16.14 34.26
N ASP A 625 -6.08 15.00 34.38
CA ASP A 625 -7.53 14.95 34.58
C ASP A 625 -7.86 14.96 36.07
N VAL A 626 -7.94 16.17 36.60
CA VAL A 626 -8.19 16.43 38.03
C VAL A 626 -9.49 15.83 38.54
N LYS A 627 -10.52 15.78 37.67
CA LYS A 627 -11.83 15.20 38.02
C LYS A 627 -11.77 13.69 38.16
N LEU A 628 -11.12 13.03 37.21
CA LEU A 628 -10.96 11.59 37.27
C LEU A 628 -10.06 11.15 38.42
N GLU A 629 -9.03 11.95 38.70
CA GLU A 629 -8.18 11.75 39.89
C GLU A 629 -9.00 11.83 41.17
N SER A 630 -9.87 12.85 41.35
CA SER A 630 -10.74 12.98 42.50
C SER A 630 -11.66 11.76 42.67
N VAL A 631 -12.35 11.36 41.64
CA VAL A 631 -13.24 10.16 41.62
C VAL A 631 -12.47 8.92 42.08
N ALA A 632 -11.32 8.63 41.46
CA ALA A 632 -10.52 7.45 41.81
C ALA A 632 -10.04 7.47 43.27
N ARG A 633 -9.72 8.65 43.81
CA ARG A 633 -9.33 8.82 45.24
C ARG A 633 -10.53 8.54 46.18
N VAL A 634 -11.72 9.04 45.87
CA VAL A 634 -12.93 8.75 46.67
C VAL A 634 -13.23 7.26 46.68
N HIS A 635 -13.20 6.60 45.54
CA HIS A 635 -13.44 5.15 45.45
C HIS A 635 -12.35 4.36 46.17
N ARG A 636 -11.09 4.80 46.14
CA ARG A 636 -10.02 4.19 46.91
C ARG A 636 -10.26 4.37 48.40
N ALA A 637 -10.66 5.57 48.82
CA ALA A 637 -10.97 5.84 50.23
C ALA A 637 -12.09 4.90 50.77
N ASP A 638 -13.14 4.71 49.99
CA ASP A 638 -14.19 3.76 50.37
C ASP A 638 -13.69 2.31 50.45
N ALA A 639 -12.80 1.90 49.55
CA ALA A 639 -12.21 0.56 49.55
C ALA A 639 -11.22 0.39 50.73
N GLU A 640 -10.39 1.38 51.01
CA GLU A 640 -9.46 1.41 52.18
C GLU A 640 -10.20 1.38 53.49
N GLU A 641 -11.30 2.12 53.62
CA GLU A 641 -12.17 2.07 54.80
C GLU A 641 -12.71 0.69 55.01
N ASN A 642 -13.23 0.07 53.95
CA ASN A 642 -13.76 -1.30 54.00
C ASN A 642 -12.67 -2.37 54.27
N ALA A 643 -11.44 -2.11 53.86
CA ALA A 643 -10.26 -2.92 54.17
C ALA A 643 -9.70 -2.68 55.58
N GLY A 644 -10.21 -1.68 56.33
CA GLY A 644 -9.80 -1.35 57.69
C GLY A 644 -8.68 -0.30 57.79
N ASP A 645 -8.25 0.30 56.66
CA ASP A 645 -7.29 1.42 56.65
C ASP A 645 -8.02 2.78 56.70
N ALA A 646 -8.55 3.11 57.85
CA ALA A 646 -9.23 4.38 58.05
C ALA A 646 -8.31 5.61 57.91
N LYS A 647 -6.98 5.47 58.06
CA LYS A 647 -6.04 6.58 57.88
C LYS A 647 -5.80 6.87 56.41
N GLY A 648 -5.60 5.85 55.60
CA GLY A 648 -5.51 5.96 54.16
C GLY A 648 -6.76 6.60 53.59
N ALA A 649 -7.94 6.10 53.97
CA ALA A 649 -9.23 6.64 53.57
C ALA A 649 -9.40 8.13 53.92
N ALA A 650 -9.04 8.55 55.12
CA ALA A 650 -9.10 9.97 55.50
C ALA A 650 -8.23 10.85 54.61
N SER A 651 -7.01 10.39 54.29
CA SER A 651 -6.06 11.12 53.44
C SER A 651 -6.60 11.27 52.01
N ASP A 652 -7.22 10.23 51.48
CA ASP A 652 -7.75 10.25 50.10
C ASP A 652 -8.99 11.12 49.98
N TYR A 653 -9.95 11.03 50.93
CA TYR A 653 -11.09 11.97 50.96
C TYR A 653 -10.62 13.44 51.03
N GLN A 654 -9.62 13.74 51.88
CA GLN A 654 -9.08 15.11 52.01
C GLN A 654 -8.40 15.57 50.72
N SER A 655 -7.70 14.67 50.03
CA SER A 655 -7.06 14.95 48.73
C SER A 655 -8.08 15.17 47.64
N ALA A 656 -9.12 14.36 47.58
CA ALA A 656 -10.22 14.51 46.63
C ALA A 656 -10.91 15.86 46.77
N LEU A 657 -11.28 16.25 47.97
CA LEU A 657 -11.87 17.58 48.27
C LEU A 657 -10.98 18.73 47.78
N ALA A 658 -9.67 18.63 47.92
CA ALA A 658 -8.75 19.65 47.42
C ALA A 658 -8.70 19.71 45.91
N LEU A 659 -8.86 18.55 45.25
CA LEU A 659 -8.92 18.44 43.78
C LEU A 659 -10.23 19.00 43.20
N ASP A 660 -11.36 18.80 43.87
CA ASP A 660 -12.66 19.29 43.42
C ASP A 660 -12.74 20.81 43.47
N VAL A 661 -12.20 21.41 44.56
CA VAL A 661 -12.04 22.87 44.61
C VAL A 661 -11.19 23.40 43.46
N LYS A 662 -10.12 22.68 43.08
CA LYS A 662 -9.27 23.04 41.96
C LYS A 662 -10.01 22.84 40.61
N ALA A 663 -10.83 21.82 40.52
CA ALA A 663 -11.64 21.53 39.33
C ALA A 663 -12.78 22.53 39.12
N GLY A 664 -13.21 23.21 40.20
CA GLY A 664 -14.31 24.18 40.15
C GLY A 664 -15.66 23.53 39.84
N ASP A 665 -15.90 22.32 40.35
CA ASP A 665 -17.17 21.58 40.18
C ASP A 665 -17.95 21.49 41.49
N PRO A 666 -18.85 22.45 41.77
CA PRO A 666 -19.55 22.51 43.06
C PRO A 666 -20.41 21.26 43.37
N ARG A 667 -20.86 20.56 42.33
CA ARG A 667 -21.67 19.32 42.51
C ARG A 667 -20.77 18.18 42.98
N ALA A 668 -19.64 17.96 42.31
CA ALA A 668 -18.68 16.93 42.72
C ALA A 668 -18.18 17.22 44.13
N GLU A 669 -17.74 18.46 44.38
CA GLU A 669 -17.28 18.92 45.70
C GLU A 669 -18.36 18.68 46.79
N GLY A 670 -19.62 18.99 46.51
CA GLY A 670 -20.71 18.80 47.44
C GLY A 670 -20.98 17.32 47.76
N ILE A 671 -20.89 16.44 46.79
CA ILE A 671 -21.02 14.99 46.98
C ILE A 671 -19.86 14.46 47.82
N ASP A 672 -18.65 14.89 47.57
CA ASP A 672 -17.46 14.39 48.27
C ASP A 672 -17.38 14.93 49.71
N TRP A 673 -17.86 16.15 49.97
CA TRP A 673 -18.08 16.62 51.33
C TRP A 673 -19.15 15.76 52.07
N PHE A 674 -20.19 15.33 51.40
CA PHE A 674 -21.18 14.43 51.97
C PHE A 674 -20.57 13.06 52.30
N ASN A 675 -19.80 12.45 51.38
CA ASN A 675 -19.13 11.17 51.58
C ASN A 675 -18.14 11.28 52.77
N TYR A 676 -17.36 12.32 52.79
CA TYR A 676 -16.43 12.57 53.91
C TYR A 676 -17.13 12.80 55.24
N ALA A 677 -18.30 13.49 55.26
CA ALA A 677 -19.09 13.65 56.48
C ALA A 677 -19.63 12.30 56.99
N GLN A 678 -20.03 11.40 56.11
CA GLN A 678 -20.41 10.04 56.47
C GLN A 678 -19.25 9.24 57.06
N PHE A 679 -18.05 9.34 56.44
CA PHE A 679 -16.81 8.77 56.97
C PHE A 679 -16.53 9.27 58.38
N LEU A 680 -16.58 10.58 58.62
CA LEU A 680 -16.37 11.16 59.96
C LEU A 680 -17.34 10.59 61.00
N ARG A 681 -18.60 10.37 60.61
CA ARG A 681 -19.62 9.77 61.51
C ARG A 681 -19.26 8.32 61.86
N ARG A 682 -18.85 7.51 60.89
CA ARG A 682 -18.49 6.11 61.10
C ARG A 682 -17.26 5.96 62.01
N HIS A 683 -16.35 6.92 61.95
CA HIS A 683 -15.09 6.90 62.72
C HIS A 683 -15.13 7.74 64.01
N ASN A 684 -16.34 8.00 64.51
CA ASN A 684 -16.58 8.67 65.80
C ASN A 684 -15.86 10.06 65.92
N ALA A 685 -15.72 10.77 64.82
CA ALA A 685 -15.26 12.14 64.84
C ALA A 685 -16.21 13.05 65.66
N PRO A 686 -15.79 14.19 66.18
CA PRO A 686 -16.68 15.15 66.77
C PRO A 686 -17.85 15.46 65.88
N LYS A 687 -19.09 15.28 66.36
CA LYS A 687 -20.32 15.39 65.54
C LYS A 687 -20.46 16.76 64.88
N GLU A 688 -19.92 17.81 65.51
CA GLU A 688 -19.87 19.16 64.97
C GLU A 688 -19.07 19.23 63.66
N LEU A 689 -18.03 18.38 63.45
CA LEU A 689 -17.27 18.33 62.21
C LEU A 689 -18.10 17.70 61.10
N ALA A 690 -18.76 16.58 61.35
CA ALA A 690 -19.67 15.95 60.39
C ALA A 690 -20.83 16.88 60.02
N TYR A 691 -21.42 17.60 61.01
CA TYR A 691 -22.45 18.58 60.75
C TYR A 691 -21.96 19.71 59.84
N ALA A 692 -20.77 20.24 60.09
CA ALA A 692 -20.15 21.28 59.28
C ALA A 692 -19.98 20.82 57.78
N CYS A 693 -19.50 19.60 57.56
CA CYS A 693 -19.33 19.02 56.26
C CYS A 693 -20.67 18.85 55.53
N PHE A 694 -21.70 18.31 56.22
CA PHE A 694 -23.06 18.21 55.65
C PHE A 694 -23.67 19.58 55.32
N LEU A 695 -23.50 20.57 56.18
CA LEU A 695 -23.98 21.93 55.95
C LEU A 695 -23.29 22.55 54.71
N HIS A 696 -21.99 22.34 54.57
CA HIS A 696 -21.23 22.82 53.39
C HIS A 696 -21.66 22.11 52.13
N ALA A 697 -21.83 20.80 52.16
CA ALA A 697 -22.35 20.01 51.03
C ALA A 697 -23.75 20.47 50.61
N GLU A 698 -24.69 20.73 51.58
CA GLU A 698 -26.02 21.27 51.30
C GLU A 698 -25.94 22.64 50.60
N ASN A 699 -25.05 23.51 51.05
CA ASN A 699 -24.83 24.83 50.42
C ASN A 699 -24.32 24.73 48.96
N LEU A 700 -23.39 23.81 48.69
CA LEU A 700 -22.85 23.57 47.36
C LEU A 700 -23.92 23.00 46.42
N LEU A 701 -24.77 22.10 46.92
CA LEU A 701 -25.82 21.43 46.17
C LEU A 701 -27.12 22.20 46.08
N ALA A 702 -27.27 23.38 46.68
CA ALA A 702 -28.49 24.14 46.78
C ALA A 702 -29.12 24.52 45.43
N GLY A 703 -28.32 24.55 44.36
CA GLY A 703 -28.79 24.81 42.98
C GLY A 703 -28.86 23.58 42.09
N GLY A 704 -28.58 22.36 42.63
CA GLY A 704 -28.47 21.11 41.91
C GLY A 704 -29.73 20.24 41.89
N GLU A 705 -29.56 18.94 41.75
CA GLU A 705 -30.66 17.97 41.72
C GLU A 705 -31.32 17.86 43.10
N LYS A 706 -32.66 17.88 43.08
CA LYS A 706 -33.46 17.81 44.31
C LYS A 706 -33.18 16.56 45.15
N ALA A 707 -32.90 15.42 44.50
CA ALA A 707 -32.65 14.16 45.18
C ALA A 707 -31.34 14.21 46.00
N ASP A 708 -30.24 14.76 45.43
CA ASP A 708 -28.97 14.95 46.11
C ASP A 708 -29.16 15.87 47.31
N LEU A 709 -29.80 17.00 47.13
CA LEU A 709 -30.07 17.99 48.16
C LEU A 709 -30.91 17.40 49.30
N ASP A 710 -31.98 16.68 49.02
CA ASP A 710 -32.84 16.06 50.04
C ASP A 710 -32.11 14.99 50.84
N THR A 711 -31.17 14.23 50.21
CA THR A 711 -30.34 13.24 50.86
C THR A 711 -29.38 13.87 51.85
N VAL A 712 -28.65 14.90 51.40
CA VAL A 712 -27.70 15.65 52.26
C VAL A 712 -28.41 16.33 53.40
N ARG A 713 -29.54 17.01 53.14
CA ARG A 713 -30.35 17.66 54.15
C ARG A 713 -30.84 16.70 55.21
N GLY A 714 -31.33 15.52 54.81
CA GLY A 714 -31.78 14.47 55.74
C GLY A 714 -30.66 14.03 56.67
N ALA A 715 -29.45 13.80 56.15
CA ALA A 715 -28.32 13.40 56.94
C ALA A 715 -27.85 14.52 57.88
N ARG A 716 -27.86 15.78 57.44
CA ARG A 716 -27.53 16.94 58.27
C ARG A 716 -28.53 17.10 59.42
N GLU A 717 -29.84 17.02 59.17
CA GLU A 717 -30.87 17.14 60.21
C GLU A 717 -30.78 16.03 61.25
N GLU A 718 -30.36 14.84 60.88
CA GLU A 718 -30.12 13.73 61.82
C GLU A 718 -29.00 14.10 62.82
N VAL A 719 -27.87 14.63 62.33
CA VAL A 719 -26.73 15.07 63.19
C VAL A 719 -27.09 16.31 63.97
N GLU A 720 -27.86 17.25 63.41
CA GLU A 720 -28.35 18.43 64.08
C GLU A 720 -29.11 18.09 65.41
N LYS A 721 -30.00 17.09 65.36
CA LYS A 721 -30.72 16.61 66.51
C LYS A 721 -29.81 16.06 67.64
N GLN A 722 -28.62 15.62 67.28
CA GLN A 722 -27.65 15.01 68.20
C GLN A 722 -26.71 16.04 68.85
N ILE A 723 -26.40 17.17 68.23
CA ILE A 723 -25.46 18.16 68.74
C ILE A 723 -26.12 19.30 69.50
N GLY A 724 -27.39 19.55 69.28
CA GLY A 724 -28.16 20.58 69.98
C GLY A 724 -27.97 22.01 69.44
N LYS A 725 -28.90 22.89 69.73
CA LYS A 725 -29.01 24.23 69.14
C LYS A 725 -27.81 25.13 69.38
N LYS A 726 -27.08 24.98 70.49
CA LYS A 726 -25.89 25.81 70.80
C LYS A 726 -24.75 25.49 69.87
N SER A 727 -24.41 24.20 69.73
CA SER A 727 -23.36 23.70 68.81
C SER A 727 -23.68 24.03 67.36
N VAL A 728 -24.96 23.92 66.94
CA VAL A 728 -25.41 24.34 65.61
C VAL A 728 -25.03 25.80 65.33
N GLY A 729 -25.41 26.71 66.22
CA GLY A 729 -25.11 28.14 66.05
C GLY A 729 -23.61 28.47 66.08
N GLU A 730 -22.81 27.70 66.81
CA GLU A 730 -21.37 27.85 66.83
C GLU A 730 -20.75 27.39 65.48
N VAL A 731 -21.17 26.28 64.92
CA VAL A 731 -20.72 25.80 63.61
C VAL A 731 -21.11 26.76 62.51
N GLU A 732 -22.34 27.20 62.44
CA GLU A 732 -22.82 28.13 61.43
C GLU A 732 -22.09 29.46 61.41
N LYS A 733 -21.70 30.00 62.63
CA LYS A 733 -20.90 31.22 62.74
C LYS A 733 -19.44 31.06 62.35
N SER A 734 -18.87 29.90 62.46
CA SER A 734 -17.45 29.60 62.24
C SER A 734 -17.24 28.46 61.27
N LEU A 735 -18.12 28.28 60.28
CA LEU A 735 -18.08 27.17 59.32
C LEU A 735 -16.71 26.91 58.72
N PRO A 736 -15.95 27.90 58.19
CA PRO A 736 -14.60 27.63 57.64
C PRO A 736 -13.63 27.02 58.62
N GLY A 737 -13.71 27.41 59.90
CA GLY A 737 -12.85 26.86 60.97
C GLY A 737 -13.19 25.41 61.33
N PHE A 738 -14.47 25.02 61.24
CA PHE A 738 -14.88 23.63 61.40
C PHE A 738 -14.49 22.76 60.20
N LEU A 739 -14.64 23.25 58.98
CA LEU A 739 -14.20 22.55 57.76
C LEU A 739 -12.67 22.33 57.76
N SER A 740 -11.86 23.34 58.15
CA SER A 740 -10.41 23.16 58.30
C SER A 740 -10.02 22.12 59.33
N ARG A 741 -10.77 22.00 60.47
CA ARG A 741 -10.56 20.96 61.45
C ARG A 741 -11.05 19.60 60.95
N ALA A 742 -12.11 19.54 60.16
CA ALA A 742 -12.59 18.33 59.56
C ALA A 742 -11.55 17.75 58.60
N THR A 743 -10.99 18.57 57.69
CA THR A 743 -9.95 18.16 56.76
C THR A 743 -8.57 17.90 57.41
N SER A 744 -8.46 18.07 58.70
CA SER A 744 -7.28 17.70 59.50
C SER A 744 -7.54 16.53 60.45
N PHE A 745 -8.73 15.92 60.38
CA PHE A 745 -9.10 14.78 61.20
C PHE A 745 -8.47 13.51 60.73
N TYR A 746 -7.83 12.78 61.64
CA TYR A 746 -7.35 11.41 61.39
C TYR A 746 -7.93 10.49 62.47
N PRO A 747 -8.53 9.35 62.09
CA PRO A 747 -9.04 8.39 63.06
C PRO A 747 -7.92 7.83 63.92
N ASN A 748 -8.21 7.66 65.21
CA ASN A 748 -7.30 6.92 66.09
C ASN A 748 -7.32 5.47 65.66
N SER A 749 -6.16 4.82 65.48
CA SER A 749 -6.01 3.41 65.10
C SER A 749 -6.61 2.48 66.11
#